data_3570aec00740e6c0f0b7b2277a7b7fbf
#
_entry.id   3570aec00740e6c0f0b7b2277a7b7fbf
#
_cell.length_a   1.000
_cell.length_b   1.000
_cell.length_c   1.000
_cell.angle_alpha   90.00
_cell.angle_beta   90.00
_cell.angle_gamma   90.00
#
_symmetry.space_group_name_H-M   'P 1'
#
loop_
_entity.id
_entity.type
_entity.pdbx_description
1 polymer ?
#
loop_
_entity_poly.entity_id
_entity_poly.type
_entity_poly.pdbx_seq_one_letter_code
_entity_poly.pdbx_strand_id
1 'polypeptide(L)'
;MKLTQQEIELRMYSQGIDRCRARINRAEEAGEATRNPYTATILRDYVMPLARILHTDVMECHPGKRAAHAQLLRPLDLEAVALLTVRTVLSMLLMGYGDGKLRPCSYNIGRTIHCELVLAQIEHLSPDLYHTLANDFNRRRSKNLRHRMTVFRLQAEKAGIHIDTWDTGSRDQVGMYLIERLQNLGMIFVQPPPMRNGKKMAGRMLDRDVHLTAEVSDVIDKIKGMAEIMSPLYGPCVEPPRDWTTFDNGGFHTRDMIRAHPYMVKAHSSARQLLRDASMPKVLKGLNQLQRTAWRVNTRVLDTVLEIAQRDNVGEIVSMRETAKPERPSWLEDVHDTTALEGTQQQEFLAWKREMARWYTDRKLMGTKYARFYSATRAAETFKEYDELFFVHFADSRGRLYPLTYGINPQGSDLQKSLLQFAKGKRLHNENARRWFLIHGANKWGFDKATLQERVDWHKDKDKLLMAIASDPVNRTEWQDADSPLQFLAWCFEYAEWQIDPDGFESRIAVSMDGSCNGLQNFSAMLRDEVGGKATNLTNNVLMEDIYRRVAEATIKRMQASTDPDDAELRHRWLTHGIDRSVVKRSVMTTPYGVTKRSATRYVIDDYLKQGKAPCFTKEEHYKAATVLITYAWPAIGDVVVKSREAMDWLSKCAKLIVDTYGDDNDGVISWVTPSGFISTQAYYQVNEHRISTRINGITRIKVLSEKDDANSRRHASGRSEEHTSELQSLRHISY
;
A
#
# COMPACT_ATOMS: atom_id res chain seq x y z
N MET A 1 -26.82 0.57 -26.29
CA MET A 1 -26.07 1.41 -27.25
C MET A 1 -24.64 1.46 -26.76
N LYS A 2 -23.65 1.12 -27.62
CA LYS A 2 -22.24 1.21 -27.26
C LYS A 2 -21.85 2.68 -27.10
N LEU A 3 -21.14 3.03 -26.04
CA LEU A 3 -20.62 4.39 -25.81
C LEU A 3 -19.46 4.68 -26.75
N THR A 4 -19.32 5.92 -27.16
CA THR A 4 -18.17 6.43 -27.89
C THR A 4 -16.96 6.59 -26.96
N GLN A 5 -15.75 6.72 -27.52
CA GLN A 5 -14.54 6.95 -26.73
C GLN A 5 -14.65 8.20 -25.83
N GLN A 6 -15.22 9.29 -26.35
CA GLN A 6 -15.38 10.53 -25.61
C GLN A 6 -16.37 10.36 -24.42
N GLU A 7 -17.48 9.65 -24.62
CA GLU A 7 -18.44 9.36 -23.55
C GLU A 7 -17.85 8.46 -22.47
N ILE A 8 -17.01 7.48 -22.86
CA ILE A 8 -16.28 6.62 -21.91
C ILE A 8 -15.32 7.44 -21.07
N GLU A 9 -14.53 8.30 -21.68
CA GLU A 9 -13.57 9.16 -20.95
C GLU A 9 -14.29 10.17 -20.04
N LEU A 10 -15.39 10.77 -20.49
CA LEU A 10 -16.22 11.62 -19.64
C LEU A 10 -16.75 10.87 -18.41
N ARG A 11 -17.18 9.62 -18.62
CA ARG A 11 -17.65 8.75 -17.54
C ARG A 11 -16.52 8.38 -16.56
N MET A 12 -15.34 8.07 -17.07
CA MET A 12 -14.14 7.81 -16.24
C MET A 12 -13.82 9.01 -15.34
N TYR A 13 -13.89 10.21 -15.92
CA TYR A 13 -13.59 11.46 -15.23
C TYR A 13 -14.65 11.80 -14.17
N SER A 14 -15.93 11.82 -14.53
CA SER A 14 -17.03 12.16 -13.63
C SER A 14 -17.15 11.18 -12.46
N GLN A 15 -17.13 9.86 -12.73
CA GLN A 15 -17.19 8.84 -11.68
C GLN A 15 -16.00 8.93 -10.72
N GLY A 16 -14.83 9.28 -11.23
CA GLY A 16 -13.64 9.50 -10.42
C GLY A 16 -13.79 10.68 -9.46
N ILE A 17 -14.30 11.81 -9.95
CA ILE A 17 -14.60 12.99 -9.14
C ILE A 17 -15.62 12.66 -8.05
N ASP A 18 -16.73 12.03 -8.41
CA ASP A 18 -17.81 11.68 -7.46
C ASP A 18 -17.27 10.76 -6.35
N ARG A 19 -16.46 9.78 -6.71
CA ARG A 19 -15.80 8.90 -5.75
C ARG A 19 -14.84 9.65 -4.83
N CYS A 20 -14.06 10.58 -5.37
CA CYS A 20 -13.12 11.41 -4.59
C CYS A 20 -13.88 12.29 -3.60
N ARG A 21 -14.90 13.02 -4.05
CA ARG A 21 -15.78 13.84 -3.21
C ARG A 21 -16.42 13.04 -2.10
N ALA A 22 -17.06 11.92 -2.44
CA ALA A 22 -17.71 11.06 -1.46
C ALA A 22 -16.73 10.50 -0.41
N ARG A 23 -15.45 10.28 -0.76
CA ARG A 23 -14.42 9.88 0.18
C ARG A 23 -14.03 11.02 1.12
N ILE A 24 -13.82 12.21 0.57
CA ILE A 24 -13.45 13.42 1.32
C ILE A 24 -14.57 13.76 2.31
N ASN A 25 -15.80 13.87 1.84
CA ASN A 25 -16.97 14.23 2.65
C ASN A 25 -17.20 13.22 3.79
N ARG A 26 -17.15 11.92 3.50
CA ARG A 26 -17.27 10.88 4.55
C ARG A 26 -16.18 10.98 5.62
N ALA A 27 -14.96 11.35 5.25
CA ALA A 27 -13.90 11.54 6.23
C ALA A 27 -14.13 12.80 7.09
N GLU A 28 -14.65 13.87 6.50
CA GLU A 28 -15.02 15.09 7.21
C GLU A 28 -16.19 14.84 8.16
N GLU A 29 -17.29 14.27 7.70
CA GLU A 29 -18.46 13.89 8.51
C GLU A 29 -18.12 12.94 9.67
N ALA A 30 -17.18 12.03 9.46
CA ALA A 30 -16.73 11.11 10.51
C ALA A 30 -15.75 11.74 11.53
N GLY A 31 -15.40 13.03 11.40
CA GLY A 31 -14.36 13.68 12.21
C GLY A 31 -12.95 13.17 11.92
N GLU A 32 -12.76 12.56 10.78
CA GLU A 32 -11.49 12.02 10.30
C GLU A 32 -10.89 12.91 9.18
N ALA A 33 -11.16 14.21 9.20
CA ALA A 33 -10.68 15.19 8.21
C ALA A 33 -9.17 15.11 7.98
N THR A 34 -8.43 14.69 9.01
CA THR A 34 -6.96 14.47 8.92
C THR A 34 -6.53 13.28 8.05
N ARG A 35 -7.44 12.58 7.41
CA ARG A 35 -7.16 11.56 6.37
C ARG A 35 -7.22 12.12 4.95
N ASN A 36 -7.66 13.36 4.80
CA ASN A 36 -7.84 13.99 3.51
C ASN A 36 -6.52 14.56 2.94
N PRO A 37 -6.43 14.78 1.61
CA PRO A 37 -5.20 15.17 0.94
C PRO A 37 -4.60 16.49 1.45
N TYR A 38 -5.44 17.45 1.84
CA TYR A 38 -5.00 18.77 2.33
C TYR A 38 -4.28 18.72 3.69
N THR A 39 -4.47 17.64 4.44
CA THR A 39 -3.94 17.55 5.81
C THR A 39 -2.42 17.65 5.87
N ALA A 40 -1.71 17.04 4.93
CA ALA A 40 -0.25 17.08 4.93
C ALA A 40 0.28 18.53 4.86
N THR A 41 -0.33 19.35 4.01
CA THR A 41 0.01 20.77 3.86
C THR A 41 -0.30 21.56 5.12
N ILE A 42 -1.52 21.40 5.66
CA ILE A 42 -1.92 22.13 6.87
C ILE A 42 -1.05 21.74 8.08
N LEU A 43 -0.76 20.45 8.27
CA LEU A 43 0.10 20.01 9.38
C LEU A 43 1.52 20.56 9.23
N ARG A 44 2.09 20.53 8.02
CA ARG A 44 3.43 21.09 7.75
C ARG A 44 3.49 22.57 8.05
N ASP A 45 2.47 23.32 7.62
CA ASP A 45 2.48 24.79 7.67
C ASP A 45 2.16 25.33 9.08
N TYR A 46 1.51 24.57 9.97
CA TYR A 46 1.07 25.06 11.27
C TYR A 46 1.61 24.31 12.49
N VAL A 47 2.01 23.02 12.39
CA VAL A 47 2.43 22.26 13.59
C VAL A 47 3.77 22.75 14.13
N MET A 48 4.80 22.83 13.29
CA MET A 48 6.11 23.25 13.77
C MET A 48 6.16 24.72 14.19
N PRO A 49 5.55 25.67 13.46
CA PRO A 49 5.43 27.06 13.96
C PRO A 49 4.71 27.14 15.31
N LEU A 50 3.61 26.39 15.50
CA LEU A 50 2.94 26.35 16.80
C LEU A 50 3.83 25.74 17.90
N ALA A 51 4.52 24.64 17.61
CA ALA A 51 5.42 24.01 18.57
C ALA A 51 6.55 24.95 19.04
N ARG A 52 7.12 25.75 18.13
CA ARG A 52 8.14 26.77 18.48
C ARG A 52 7.58 27.84 19.43
N ILE A 53 6.38 28.35 19.14
CA ILE A 53 5.71 29.32 20.05
C ILE A 53 5.46 28.69 21.42
N LEU A 54 4.95 27.46 21.45
CA LEU A 54 4.72 26.76 22.70
C LEU A 54 6.01 26.53 23.48
N HIS A 55 7.11 26.24 22.79
CA HIS A 55 8.40 26.05 23.44
C HIS A 55 8.89 27.34 24.10
N THR A 56 8.81 28.48 23.42
CA THR A 56 9.12 29.80 23.98
C THR A 56 8.23 30.13 25.15
N ASP A 57 6.89 30.00 25.02
CA ASP A 57 5.94 30.39 26.07
C ASP A 57 5.99 29.51 27.32
N VAL A 58 6.31 28.20 27.16
CA VAL A 58 6.22 27.20 28.24
C VAL A 58 7.59 26.93 28.90
N MET A 59 8.67 26.88 28.10
CA MET A 59 9.99 26.46 28.59
C MET A 59 10.92 27.64 28.93
N GLU A 60 10.82 28.76 28.22
CA GLU A 60 11.67 29.91 28.49
C GLU A 60 11.29 30.58 29.83
N CYS A 61 12.29 31.10 30.54
CA CYS A 61 12.09 31.77 31.81
C CYS A 61 11.66 33.22 31.59
N HIS A 62 10.41 33.54 31.90
CA HIS A 62 9.93 34.91 31.99
C HIS A 62 9.95 35.40 33.45
N PRO A 63 10.30 36.66 33.72
CA PRO A 63 10.21 37.20 35.06
C PRO A 63 8.75 37.23 35.53
N GLY A 64 8.51 36.75 36.75
CA GLY A 64 7.20 36.76 37.38
C GLY A 64 6.53 35.40 37.54
N LYS A 65 5.25 35.39 37.98
CA LYS A 65 4.48 34.14 38.17
C LYS A 65 4.14 33.52 36.81
N ARG A 66 4.52 32.27 36.60
CA ARG A 66 4.15 31.50 35.40
C ARG A 66 2.66 31.40 35.20
N ALA A 67 2.21 31.57 33.97
CA ALA A 67 0.83 31.36 33.59
C ALA A 67 0.39 29.90 33.87
N ALA A 68 -0.84 29.70 34.34
CA ALA A 68 -1.32 28.38 34.73
C ALA A 68 -1.28 27.36 33.55
N HIS A 69 -1.58 27.81 32.31
CA HIS A 69 -1.48 26.95 31.13
C HIS A 69 -0.05 26.46 30.84
N ALA A 70 0.96 27.31 31.12
CA ALA A 70 2.36 26.92 30.92
C ALA A 70 2.79 25.82 31.92
N GLN A 71 2.30 25.90 33.19
CA GLN A 71 2.55 24.86 34.18
C GLN A 71 1.89 23.51 33.77
N LEU A 72 0.68 23.57 33.23
CA LEU A 72 -0.07 22.39 32.79
C LEU A 72 0.56 21.71 31.56
N LEU A 73 1.14 22.46 30.63
CA LEU A 73 1.73 21.96 29.39
C LEU A 73 3.18 21.48 29.56
N ARG A 74 3.90 21.95 30.58
CA ARG A 74 5.31 21.66 30.77
C ARG A 74 5.72 20.19 30.80
N PRO A 75 4.90 19.26 31.37
CA PRO A 75 5.24 17.83 31.39
C PRO A 75 5.00 17.12 30.06
N LEU A 76 4.49 17.81 29.04
CA LEU A 76 4.14 17.23 27.73
C LEU A 76 5.19 17.52 26.67
N ASP A 77 5.23 16.64 25.67
CA ASP A 77 5.92 16.92 24.40
C ASP A 77 5.14 18.02 23.65
N LEU A 78 5.74 19.19 23.49
CA LEU A 78 5.09 20.37 22.90
C LEU A 78 4.85 20.21 21.38
N GLU A 79 5.64 19.39 20.67
CA GLU A 79 5.35 19.01 19.29
C GLU A 79 4.09 18.16 19.21
N ALA A 80 3.93 17.21 20.15
CA ALA A 80 2.71 16.41 20.26
C ALA A 80 1.48 17.28 20.58
N VAL A 81 1.63 18.25 21.50
CA VAL A 81 0.56 19.23 21.82
C VAL A 81 0.17 20.01 20.57
N ALA A 82 1.14 20.55 19.82
CA ALA A 82 0.89 21.29 18.59
C ALA A 82 0.18 20.43 17.53
N LEU A 83 0.67 19.20 17.30
CA LEU A 83 0.06 18.27 16.35
C LEU A 83 -1.40 17.94 16.71
N LEU A 84 -1.66 17.62 17.98
CA LEU A 84 -3.00 17.28 18.48
C LEU A 84 -3.93 18.50 18.39
N THR A 85 -3.45 19.69 18.68
CA THR A 85 -4.22 20.93 18.58
C THR A 85 -4.66 21.20 17.14
N VAL A 86 -3.73 21.26 16.19
CA VAL A 86 -4.04 21.48 14.77
C VAL A 86 -5.00 20.43 14.23
N ARG A 87 -4.78 19.15 14.55
CA ARG A 87 -5.67 18.05 14.14
C ARG A 87 -7.08 18.17 14.71
N THR A 88 -7.18 18.53 15.98
CA THR A 88 -8.49 18.63 16.65
C THR A 88 -9.29 19.79 16.05
N VAL A 89 -8.68 20.96 15.89
CA VAL A 89 -9.33 22.13 15.29
C VAL A 89 -9.75 21.83 13.86
N LEU A 90 -8.86 21.29 13.02
CA LEU A 90 -9.16 20.96 11.63
C LEU A 90 -10.34 19.98 11.54
N SER A 91 -10.34 18.94 12.39
CA SER A 91 -11.43 17.97 12.40
C SER A 91 -12.76 18.59 12.84
N MET A 92 -12.76 19.45 13.84
CA MET A 92 -13.99 20.07 14.35
C MET A 92 -14.60 21.06 13.34
N LEU A 93 -13.77 21.94 12.77
CA LEU A 93 -14.26 22.99 11.86
C LEU A 93 -14.72 22.44 10.50
N LEU A 94 -14.20 21.28 10.08
CA LEU A 94 -14.60 20.62 8.83
C LEU A 94 -15.72 19.57 8.98
N MET A 95 -16.04 19.14 10.23
CA MET A 95 -17.14 18.19 10.46
C MET A 95 -18.52 18.79 10.24
N GLY A 96 -18.66 20.11 10.23
CA GLY A 96 -19.96 20.78 10.26
C GLY A 96 -20.78 20.51 11.52
N TYR A 97 -20.19 19.83 12.52
CA TYR A 97 -20.84 19.54 13.79
C TYR A 97 -20.60 20.66 14.78
N GLY A 98 -21.67 21.18 15.29
CA GLY A 98 -21.65 22.03 16.47
C GLY A 98 -20.95 23.33 16.22
N ASP A 99 -21.45 24.04 15.24
CA ASP A 99 -21.34 25.50 15.21
C ASP A 99 -19.96 25.99 15.58
N GLY A 100 -18.89 25.67 15.01
CA GLY A 100 -17.55 26.20 15.32
C GLY A 100 -17.43 27.08 16.59
N LYS A 101 -18.20 26.81 17.66
CA LYS A 101 -18.30 27.64 18.86
C LYS A 101 -17.02 27.59 19.68
N LEU A 102 -16.61 28.70 20.18
CA LEU A 102 -15.35 28.87 20.88
C LEU A 102 -15.20 27.93 22.09
N ARG A 103 -16.25 27.83 22.92
CA ARG A 103 -16.22 26.99 24.12
C ARG A 103 -16.14 25.50 23.83
N PRO A 104 -16.95 24.90 22.94
CA PRO A 104 -16.78 23.51 22.52
C PRO A 104 -15.41 23.25 21.91
N CYS A 105 -14.86 24.17 21.13
CA CYS A 105 -13.53 24.06 20.55
C CYS A 105 -12.43 24.01 21.63
N SER A 106 -12.44 24.98 22.57
CA SER A 106 -11.46 25.04 23.66
C SER A 106 -11.50 23.79 24.52
N TYR A 107 -12.70 23.37 24.92
CA TYR A 107 -12.89 22.17 25.74
C TYR A 107 -12.40 20.89 25.05
N ASN A 108 -12.69 20.71 23.76
CA ASN A 108 -12.26 19.53 23.01
C ASN A 108 -10.75 19.49 22.78
N ILE A 109 -10.12 20.63 22.54
CA ILE A 109 -8.66 20.72 22.46
C ILE A 109 -8.05 20.34 23.82
N GLY A 110 -8.45 21.01 24.90
CA GLY A 110 -7.92 20.74 26.24
C GLY A 110 -8.17 19.29 26.69
N ARG A 111 -9.35 18.71 26.36
CA ARG A 111 -9.64 17.29 26.59
C ARG A 111 -8.71 16.37 25.83
N THR A 112 -8.39 16.69 24.56
CA THR A 112 -7.49 15.88 23.74
C THR A 112 -6.08 15.89 24.32
N ILE A 113 -5.59 17.08 24.73
CA ILE A 113 -4.27 17.22 25.35
C ILE A 113 -4.21 16.53 26.71
N HIS A 114 -5.28 16.65 27.53
CA HIS A 114 -5.37 15.92 28.79
C HIS A 114 -5.37 14.40 28.60
N CYS A 115 -6.02 13.87 27.56
CA CYS A 115 -5.93 12.44 27.25
C CYS A 115 -4.49 12.03 26.88
N GLU A 116 -3.76 12.85 26.15
CA GLU A 116 -2.35 12.62 25.83
C GLU A 116 -1.50 12.58 27.12
N LEU A 117 -1.69 13.56 28.02
CA LEU A 117 -1.00 13.60 29.32
C LEU A 117 -1.20 12.30 30.09
N VAL A 118 -2.45 11.89 30.30
CA VAL A 118 -2.80 10.67 31.05
C VAL A 118 -2.16 9.43 30.44
N LEU A 119 -2.24 9.29 29.12
CA LEU A 119 -1.70 8.12 28.41
C LEU A 119 -0.16 8.13 28.41
N ALA A 120 0.47 9.31 28.31
CA ALA A 120 1.92 9.46 28.39
C ALA A 120 2.45 9.07 29.77
N GLN A 121 1.76 9.48 30.83
CA GLN A 121 2.12 9.09 32.20
C GLN A 121 1.99 7.57 32.42
N ILE A 122 0.90 6.94 31.95
CA ILE A 122 0.72 5.49 32.06
C ILE A 122 1.80 4.75 31.28
N GLU A 123 2.12 5.17 30.05
CA GLU A 123 3.17 4.55 29.24
C GLU A 123 4.55 4.69 29.90
N HIS A 124 4.83 5.85 30.51
CA HIS A 124 6.10 6.10 31.20
C HIS A 124 6.23 5.29 32.49
N LEU A 125 5.19 5.27 33.33
CA LEU A 125 5.21 4.62 34.64
C LEU A 125 5.04 3.11 34.56
N SER A 126 4.32 2.60 33.57
CA SER A 126 4.10 1.17 33.36
C SER A 126 3.92 0.85 31.85
N PRO A 127 5.01 0.75 31.09
CA PRO A 127 4.98 0.43 29.65
C PRO A 127 4.23 -0.86 29.34
N ASP A 128 4.41 -1.90 30.14
CA ASP A 128 3.76 -3.21 29.94
C ASP A 128 2.24 -3.13 30.07
N LEU A 129 1.74 -2.43 31.10
CA LEU A 129 0.30 -2.19 31.26
C LEU A 129 -0.26 -1.42 30.07
N TYR A 130 0.42 -0.33 29.66
CA TYR A 130 0.00 0.49 28.54
C TYR A 130 -0.07 -0.34 27.24
N HIS A 131 0.98 -1.06 26.90
CA HIS A 131 1.04 -1.85 25.68
C HIS A 131 0.05 -3.01 25.66
N THR A 132 -0.19 -3.66 26.82
CA THR A 132 -1.18 -4.73 26.96
C THR A 132 -2.59 -4.20 26.65
N LEU A 133 -2.99 -3.10 27.28
CA LEU A 133 -4.29 -2.47 27.04
C LEU A 133 -4.44 -1.92 25.62
N ALA A 134 -3.40 -1.26 25.10
CA ALA A 134 -3.39 -0.76 23.74
C ALA A 134 -3.56 -1.88 22.69
N ASN A 135 -2.86 -3.00 22.88
CA ASN A 135 -2.96 -4.17 22.02
C ASN A 135 -4.33 -4.85 22.11
N ASP A 136 -4.91 -4.94 23.32
CA ASP A 136 -6.25 -5.48 23.49
C ASP A 136 -7.31 -4.61 22.80
N PHE A 137 -7.26 -3.30 22.95
CA PHE A 137 -8.14 -2.37 22.22
C PHE A 137 -7.96 -2.43 20.72
N ASN A 138 -6.74 -2.60 20.23
CA ASN A 138 -6.46 -2.79 18.82
C ASN A 138 -7.08 -4.09 18.30
N ARG A 139 -6.90 -5.18 19.05
CA ARG A 139 -7.47 -6.49 18.70
C ARG A 139 -8.99 -6.44 18.67
N ARG A 140 -9.63 -5.81 19.66
CA ARG A 140 -11.10 -5.64 19.74
C ARG A 140 -11.63 -4.54 18.81
N ARG A 141 -10.76 -3.77 18.16
CA ARG A 141 -11.13 -2.62 17.29
C ARG A 141 -12.09 -1.63 17.95
N SER A 142 -11.99 -1.48 19.26
CA SER A 142 -12.80 -0.50 19.99
C SER A 142 -12.50 0.92 19.48
N LYS A 143 -13.52 1.68 19.09
CA LYS A 143 -13.38 3.08 18.64
C LYS A 143 -13.80 4.10 19.72
N ASN A 144 -14.44 3.66 20.78
CA ASN A 144 -14.96 4.55 21.82
C ASN A 144 -13.82 5.06 22.72
N LEU A 145 -13.37 6.29 22.47
CA LEU A 145 -12.31 6.93 23.26
C LEU A 145 -12.66 7.05 24.73
N ARG A 146 -13.92 7.40 25.06
CA ARG A 146 -14.36 7.55 26.46
C ARG A 146 -14.21 6.22 27.22
N HIS A 147 -14.67 5.12 26.64
CA HIS A 147 -14.52 3.79 27.23
C HIS A 147 -13.03 3.41 27.40
N ARG A 148 -12.20 3.65 26.38
CA ARG A 148 -10.76 3.37 26.49
C ARG A 148 -10.11 4.14 27.63
N MET A 149 -10.36 5.45 27.70
CA MET A 149 -9.80 6.28 28.78
C MET A 149 -10.26 5.84 30.17
N THR A 150 -11.51 5.42 30.32
CA THR A 150 -12.02 4.86 31.59
C THR A 150 -11.25 3.59 31.96
N VAL A 151 -11.06 2.66 31.01
CA VAL A 151 -10.32 1.42 31.26
C VAL A 151 -8.85 1.69 31.61
N PHE A 152 -8.17 2.57 30.87
CA PHE A 152 -6.78 2.93 31.18
C PHE A 152 -6.64 3.48 32.60
N ARG A 153 -7.53 4.38 33.04
CA ARG A 153 -7.52 4.94 34.39
C ARG A 153 -7.77 3.91 35.45
N LEU A 154 -8.82 3.10 35.29
CA LEU A 154 -9.18 2.07 36.27
C LEU A 154 -8.08 1.02 36.42
N GLN A 155 -7.43 0.62 35.34
CA GLN A 155 -6.33 -0.35 35.41
C GLN A 155 -5.05 0.25 36.00
N ALA A 156 -4.78 1.52 35.71
CA ALA A 156 -3.67 2.24 36.32
C ALA A 156 -3.88 2.41 37.85
N GLU A 157 -5.10 2.78 38.28
CA GLU A 157 -5.48 2.86 39.67
C GLU A 157 -5.34 1.51 40.40
N LYS A 158 -5.83 0.42 39.78
CA LYS A 158 -5.65 -0.94 40.33
C LYS A 158 -4.18 -1.35 40.42
N ALA A 159 -3.33 -0.84 39.57
CA ALA A 159 -1.88 -1.06 39.61
C ALA A 159 -1.14 -0.11 40.55
N GLY A 160 -1.86 0.73 41.35
CA GLY A 160 -1.27 1.72 42.25
C GLY A 160 -0.54 2.87 41.54
N ILE A 161 -0.82 3.14 40.29
CA ILE A 161 -0.20 4.20 39.53
C ILE A 161 -0.96 5.50 39.74
N HIS A 162 -0.28 6.50 40.31
CA HIS A 162 -0.84 7.84 40.47
C HIS A 162 -0.73 8.62 39.16
N ILE A 163 -1.83 9.21 38.69
CA ILE A 163 -1.93 9.94 37.43
C ILE A 163 -2.43 11.36 37.72
N ASP A 164 -1.70 12.33 37.20
CA ASP A 164 -2.14 13.73 37.23
C ASP A 164 -3.35 13.92 36.31
N THR A 165 -4.38 14.54 36.83
CA THR A 165 -5.60 14.83 36.06
C THR A 165 -5.93 16.30 36.09
N TRP A 166 -6.50 16.81 35.00
CA TRP A 166 -6.99 18.18 34.92
C TRP A 166 -8.49 18.24 35.15
N ASP A 167 -8.93 19.25 35.87
CA ASP A 167 -10.34 19.59 35.98
C ASP A 167 -10.87 20.23 34.66
N THR A 168 -12.15 20.54 34.62
CA THR A 168 -12.79 21.14 33.44
C THR A 168 -12.23 22.55 33.16
N GLY A 169 -11.97 23.34 34.22
CA GLY A 169 -11.42 24.68 34.10
C GLY A 169 -10.02 24.69 33.51
N SER A 170 -9.14 23.80 33.99
CA SER A 170 -7.79 23.62 33.44
C SER A 170 -7.79 23.23 31.97
N ARG A 171 -8.72 22.34 31.56
CA ARG A 171 -8.86 21.96 30.13
C ARG A 171 -9.31 23.14 29.28
N ASP A 172 -10.31 23.89 29.70
CA ASP A 172 -10.80 25.08 29.02
C ASP A 172 -9.67 26.14 28.90
N GLN A 173 -8.89 26.35 29.95
CA GLN A 173 -7.80 27.30 29.97
C GLN A 173 -6.69 26.92 28.97
N VAL A 174 -6.28 25.66 28.94
CA VAL A 174 -5.30 25.17 27.96
C VAL A 174 -5.86 25.29 26.53
N GLY A 175 -7.13 24.90 26.34
CA GLY A 175 -7.77 25.01 25.03
C GLY A 175 -7.89 26.43 24.52
N MET A 176 -8.26 27.39 25.38
CA MET A 176 -8.34 28.83 25.04
C MET A 176 -6.98 29.40 24.65
N TYR A 177 -5.94 29.07 25.43
CA TYR A 177 -4.58 29.46 25.11
C TYR A 177 -4.13 28.95 23.74
N LEU A 178 -4.38 27.67 23.44
CA LEU A 178 -3.99 27.08 22.15
C LEU A 178 -4.78 27.66 20.98
N ILE A 179 -6.05 28.02 21.15
CA ILE A 179 -6.87 28.74 20.16
C ILE A 179 -6.27 30.12 19.88
N GLU A 180 -5.90 30.87 20.91
CA GLU A 180 -5.26 32.17 20.74
C GLU A 180 -3.96 32.07 19.94
N ARG A 181 -3.13 31.05 20.18
CA ARG A 181 -1.88 30.83 19.43
C ARG A 181 -2.15 30.47 17.96
N LEU A 182 -3.17 29.63 17.68
CA LEU A 182 -3.58 29.33 16.30
C LEU A 182 -4.16 30.55 15.58
N GLN A 183 -4.87 31.43 16.28
CA GLN A 183 -5.35 32.70 15.71
C GLN A 183 -4.19 33.62 15.38
N ASN A 184 -3.19 33.74 16.25
CA ASN A 184 -1.99 34.54 16.02
C ASN A 184 -1.15 34.02 14.83
N LEU A 185 -1.19 32.69 14.59
CA LEU A 185 -0.57 32.06 13.42
C LEU A 185 -1.40 32.20 12.13
N GLY A 186 -2.59 32.79 12.19
CA GLY A 186 -3.44 32.96 11.02
C GLY A 186 -4.13 31.66 10.52
N MET A 187 -4.18 30.61 11.34
CA MET A 187 -4.91 29.38 10.96
C MET A 187 -6.41 29.53 11.12
N ILE A 188 -6.83 30.18 12.17
CA ILE A 188 -8.25 30.36 12.52
C ILE A 188 -8.57 31.82 12.82
N PHE A 189 -9.84 32.15 12.67
CA PHE A 189 -10.41 33.42 13.03
C PHE A 189 -11.53 33.21 14.07
N VAL A 190 -11.45 33.93 15.19
CA VAL A 190 -12.48 33.94 16.23
C VAL A 190 -13.29 35.22 16.09
N GLN A 191 -14.60 35.12 15.87
CA GLN A 191 -15.46 36.29 15.74
C GLN A 191 -15.36 37.19 16.97
N PRO A 192 -15.30 38.52 16.78
CA PRO A 192 -15.32 39.45 17.91
C PRO A 192 -16.63 39.32 18.73
N PRO A 193 -16.60 39.62 20.02
CA PRO A 193 -17.81 39.58 20.84
C PRO A 193 -18.89 40.52 20.28
N PRO A 194 -20.17 40.12 20.31
CA PRO A 194 -21.23 40.97 19.84
C PRO A 194 -21.29 42.29 20.61
N MET A 195 -21.54 43.37 19.90
CA MET A 195 -21.65 44.72 20.44
C MET A 195 -23.13 45.12 20.54
N ARG A 196 -23.52 45.72 21.66
CA ARG A 196 -24.82 46.38 21.81
C ARG A 196 -24.61 47.79 22.36
N ASN A 197 -25.12 48.82 21.68
CA ASN A 197 -24.96 50.23 22.05
C ASN A 197 -23.49 50.62 22.26
N GLY A 198 -22.56 50.17 21.42
CA GLY A 198 -21.14 50.50 21.52
C GLY A 198 -20.39 49.80 22.68
N LYS A 199 -21.04 48.92 23.44
CA LYS A 199 -20.42 48.18 24.55
C LYS A 199 -20.38 46.68 24.22
N LYS A 200 -19.25 46.02 24.54
CA LYS A 200 -19.14 44.53 24.44
C LYS A 200 -20.16 43.87 25.38
N MET A 201 -20.95 42.95 24.86
CA MET A 201 -21.90 42.20 25.69
C MET A 201 -21.16 41.22 26.60
N ALA A 202 -21.18 41.48 27.90
CA ALA A 202 -20.66 40.55 28.91
C ALA A 202 -21.53 39.27 28.94
N GLY A 203 -20.96 38.12 29.14
CA GLY A 203 -21.64 36.84 29.27
C GLY A 203 -21.82 36.03 27.97
N ARG A 204 -21.76 36.63 26.80
CA ARG A 204 -21.80 35.95 25.49
C ARG A 204 -20.43 35.74 24.84
N MET A 205 -19.34 36.01 25.52
CA MET A 205 -17.97 35.84 25.01
C MET A 205 -17.65 34.40 24.58
N LEU A 206 -18.33 33.41 25.15
CA LEU A 206 -18.10 31.98 24.89
C LEU A 206 -18.96 31.43 23.76
N ASP A 207 -19.93 32.20 23.25
CA ASP A 207 -20.76 31.82 22.09
C ASP A 207 -20.22 32.38 20.76
N ARG A 208 -18.94 32.74 20.71
CA ARG A 208 -18.30 33.24 19.50
C ARG A 208 -17.99 32.08 18.54
N ASP A 209 -18.10 32.35 17.25
CA ASP A 209 -17.78 31.38 16.23
C ASP A 209 -16.27 31.37 15.95
N VAL A 210 -15.77 30.19 15.71
CA VAL A 210 -14.40 29.91 15.25
C VAL A 210 -14.48 29.38 13.84
N HIS A 211 -13.74 30.00 12.93
CA HIS A 211 -13.68 29.62 11.52
C HIS A 211 -12.21 29.44 11.10
N LEU A 212 -11.99 28.66 10.05
CA LEU A 212 -10.72 28.71 9.33
C LEU A 212 -10.58 30.09 8.67
N THR A 213 -9.36 30.60 8.55
CA THR A 213 -9.14 31.84 7.80
C THR A 213 -9.41 31.60 6.31
N ALA A 214 -9.63 32.68 5.55
CA ALA A 214 -9.86 32.62 4.12
C ALA A 214 -8.68 31.92 3.42
N GLU A 215 -7.44 32.26 3.81
CA GLU A 215 -6.23 31.67 3.23
C GLU A 215 -6.16 30.16 3.43
N VAL A 216 -6.52 29.67 4.62
CA VAL A 216 -6.53 28.21 4.91
C VAL A 216 -7.64 27.52 4.15
N SER A 217 -8.82 28.13 4.09
CA SER A 217 -9.96 27.60 3.33
C SER A 217 -9.64 27.50 1.84
N ASP A 218 -9.04 28.52 1.26
CA ASP A 218 -8.61 28.55 -0.14
C ASP A 218 -7.58 27.45 -0.45
N VAL A 219 -6.62 27.23 0.45
CA VAL A 219 -5.63 26.13 0.32
C VAL A 219 -6.33 24.77 0.35
N ILE A 220 -7.28 24.56 1.27
CA ILE A 220 -8.05 23.31 1.36
C ILE A 220 -8.85 23.10 0.10
N ASP A 221 -9.58 24.10 -0.39
CA ASP A 221 -10.43 23.97 -1.58
C ASP A 221 -9.59 23.76 -2.85
N LYS A 222 -8.47 24.44 -2.97
CA LYS A 222 -7.52 24.20 -4.07
C LYS A 222 -6.98 22.77 -4.07
N ILE A 223 -6.62 22.24 -2.92
CA ILE A 223 -6.12 20.85 -2.82
C ILE A 223 -7.24 19.84 -3.07
N LYS A 224 -8.47 20.09 -2.58
CA LYS A 224 -9.65 19.28 -2.89
C LYS A 224 -9.89 19.24 -4.41
N GLY A 225 -9.93 20.40 -5.05
CA GLY A 225 -10.12 20.50 -6.50
C GLY A 225 -9.02 19.80 -7.31
N MET A 226 -7.76 19.93 -6.88
CA MET A 226 -6.66 19.18 -7.51
C MET A 226 -6.81 17.67 -7.32
N ALA A 227 -7.18 17.22 -6.13
CA ALA A 227 -7.39 15.79 -5.85
C ALA A 227 -8.54 15.21 -6.69
N GLU A 228 -9.60 15.95 -6.92
CA GLU A 228 -10.71 15.58 -7.81
C GLU A 228 -10.22 15.40 -9.26
N ILE A 229 -9.54 16.41 -9.81
CA ILE A 229 -9.00 16.37 -11.18
C ILE A 229 -8.05 15.19 -11.38
N MET A 230 -7.22 14.88 -10.39
CA MET A 230 -6.21 13.82 -10.46
C MET A 230 -6.75 12.43 -10.09
N SER A 231 -8.05 12.26 -9.97
CA SER A 231 -8.68 11.01 -9.50
C SER A 231 -9.66 10.36 -10.48
N PRO A 232 -9.46 10.38 -11.81
CA PRO A 232 -10.33 9.63 -12.72
C PRO A 232 -10.37 8.14 -12.37
N LEU A 233 -11.48 7.50 -12.65
CA LEU A 233 -11.60 6.06 -12.59
C LEU A 233 -11.14 5.48 -13.94
N TYR A 234 -9.82 5.35 -14.10
CA TYR A 234 -9.22 4.89 -15.36
C TYR A 234 -9.73 3.51 -15.78
N GLY A 235 -10.04 3.33 -17.06
CA GLY A 235 -10.48 2.10 -17.67
C GLY A 235 -9.92 1.93 -19.07
N PRO A 236 -10.32 0.87 -19.81
CA PRO A 236 -9.92 0.69 -21.20
C PRO A 236 -10.53 1.75 -22.11
N CYS A 237 -9.85 2.03 -23.20
CA CYS A 237 -10.35 2.79 -24.34
C CYS A 237 -10.99 1.84 -25.37
N VAL A 238 -11.94 2.33 -26.15
CA VAL A 238 -12.57 1.59 -27.28
C VAL A 238 -12.02 2.02 -28.64
N GLU A 239 -11.21 3.06 -28.65
CA GLU A 239 -10.38 3.48 -29.76
C GLU A 239 -8.93 3.49 -29.32
N PRO A 240 -7.94 3.29 -30.24
CA PRO A 240 -6.53 3.37 -29.88
C PRO A 240 -6.22 4.72 -29.22
N PRO A 241 -5.54 4.74 -28.08
CA PRO A 241 -5.10 5.98 -27.46
C PRO A 241 -4.23 6.80 -28.42
N ARG A 242 -4.21 8.10 -28.22
CA ARG A 242 -3.32 8.99 -28.98
C ARG A 242 -1.87 8.58 -28.75
N ASP A 243 -1.10 8.48 -29.83
CA ASP A 243 0.34 8.21 -29.72
C ASP A 243 1.04 9.27 -28.88
N TRP A 244 1.92 8.83 -28.01
CA TRP A 244 2.88 9.71 -27.36
C TRP A 244 3.87 10.20 -28.42
N THR A 245 3.93 11.50 -28.62
CA THR A 245 4.88 12.17 -29.53
C THR A 245 5.99 12.87 -28.77
N THR A 246 5.68 13.35 -27.57
CA THR A 246 6.61 13.96 -26.61
C THR A 246 6.29 13.47 -25.19
N PHE A 247 7.05 13.94 -24.21
CA PHE A 247 6.85 13.65 -22.79
C PHE A 247 5.42 13.99 -22.28
N ASP A 248 4.79 15.02 -22.82
CA ASP A 248 3.51 15.56 -22.38
C ASP A 248 2.43 15.68 -23.48
N ASN A 249 2.60 14.97 -24.59
CA ASN A 249 1.62 14.93 -25.67
C ASN A 249 1.33 13.52 -26.15
N GLY A 250 0.17 12.99 -25.78
CA GLY A 250 -0.32 11.64 -26.10
C GLY A 250 -1.34 11.12 -25.10
N GLY A 251 -1.61 9.84 -25.13
CA GLY A 251 -2.50 9.16 -24.19
C GLY A 251 -3.99 9.35 -24.49
N PHE A 252 -4.77 9.85 -23.55
CA PHE A 252 -6.22 10.04 -23.69
C PHE A 252 -6.61 11.07 -24.76
N HIS A 253 -7.89 11.06 -25.16
CA HIS A 253 -8.41 11.91 -26.24
C HIS A 253 -9.01 13.22 -25.70
N THR A 254 -9.70 13.18 -24.55
CA THR A 254 -10.39 14.35 -24.01
C THR A 254 -9.48 15.23 -23.17
N ARG A 255 -9.76 16.54 -23.16
CA ARG A 255 -8.97 17.53 -22.43
C ARG A 255 -8.89 17.23 -20.92
N ASP A 256 -9.98 16.77 -20.33
CA ASP A 256 -10.05 16.51 -18.90
C ASP A 256 -9.19 15.30 -18.51
N MET A 257 -9.23 14.23 -19.29
CA MET A 257 -8.41 13.05 -19.08
C MET A 257 -6.92 13.33 -19.34
N ILE A 258 -6.58 14.14 -20.36
CA ILE A 258 -5.21 14.60 -20.60
C ILE A 258 -4.70 15.43 -19.42
N ARG A 259 -5.54 16.33 -18.87
CA ARG A 259 -5.18 17.13 -17.69
C ARG A 259 -4.95 16.25 -16.45
N ALA A 260 -5.72 15.20 -16.29
CA ALA A 260 -5.59 14.26 -15.18
C ALA A 260 -4.33 13.38 -15.29
N HIS A 261 -3.90 13.02 -16.51
CA HIS A 261 -2.70 12.23 -16.77
C HIS A 261 -1.89 12.84 -17.93
N PRO A 262 -1.17 13.94 -17.67
CA PRO A 262 -0.55 14.71 -18.74
C PRO A 262 0.82 14.19 -19.21
N TYR A 263 1.44 13.23 -18.51
CA TYR A 263 2.83 12.86 -18.74
C TYR A 263 3.02 11.38 -19.09
N MET A 264 3.85 11.14 -20.10
CA MET A 264 4.28 9.80 -20.52
C MET A 264 5.09 9.08 -19.43
N VAL A 265 5.86 9.83 -18.63
CA VAL A 265 6.69 9.29 -17.54
C VAL A 265 6.24 9.85 -16.21
N LYS A 266 6.00 8.98 -15.24
CA LYS A 266 5.75 9.37 -13.85
C LYS A 266 7.08 9.70 -13.17
N ALA A 267 7.41 10.99 -13.12
CA ALA A 267 8.65 11.50 -12.54
C ALA A 267 8.40 12.63 -11.55
N HIS A 268 9.39 12.89 -10.69
CA HIS A 268 9.38 14.05 -9.79
C HIS A 268 9.31 15.36 -10.58
N SER A 269 8.76 16.41 -9.97
CA SER A 269 8.57 17.70 -10.64
C SER A 269 9.89 18.32 -11.13
N SER A 270 10.98 18.17 -10.39
CA SER A 270 12.32 18.64 -10.76
C SER A 270 12.90 18.00 -12.02
N ALA A 271 12.49 16.76 -12.34
CA ALA A 271 12.96 16.05 -13.54
C ALA A 271 12.13 16.35 -14.81
N ARG A 272 11.01 17.06 -14.70
CA ARG A 272 10.07 17.23 -15.83
C ARG A 272 10.66 18.03 -16.98
N GLN A 273 11.46 19.06 -16.71
CA GLN A 273 12.08 19.85 -17.75
C GLN A 273 13.10 19.00 -18.54
N LEU A 274 13.96 18.26 -17.85
CA LEU A 274 14.89 17.34 -18.45
C LEU A 274 14.18 16.32 -19.37
N LEU A 275 13.05 15.78 -18.93
CA LEU A 275 12.28 14.81 -19.70
C LEU A 275 11.56 15.44 -20.91
N ARG A 276 11.18 16.72 -20.87
CA ARG A 276 10.64 17.45 -22.03
C ARG A 276 11.68 17.66 -23.12
N ASP A 277 12.90 17.98 -22.71
CA ASP A 277 14.00 18.24 -23.61
C ASP A 277 14.63 16.96 -24.17
N ALA A 278 14.23 15.80 -23.62
CA ALA A 278 14.78 14.51 -23.94
C ALA A 278 14.18 13.90 -25.22
N SER A 279 15.04 13.28 -26.04
CA SER A 279 14.63 12.47 -27.19
C SER A 279 14.67 10.98 -26.84
N MET A 280 13.51 10.32 -26.83
CA MET A 280 13.36 8.89 -26.47
C MET A 280 12.62 8.08 -27.54
N PRO A 281 13.08 8.04 -28.81
CA PRO A 281 12.32 7.48 -29.93
C PRO A 281 11.99 5.99 -29.78
N LYS A 282 12.91 5.19 -29.26
CA LYS A 282 12.66 3.75 -29.00
C LYS A 282 11.61 3.53 -27.92
N VAL A 283 11.60 4.36 -26.88
CA VAL A 283 10.63 4.29 -25.78
C VAL A 283 9.25 4.68 -26.29
N LEU A 284 9.14 5.78 -27.04
CA LEU A 284 7.90 6.23 -27.69
C LEU A 284 7.34 5.13 -28.61
N LYS A 285 8.19 4.52 -29.45
CA LYS A 285 7.77 3.41 -30.31
C LYS A 285 7.22 2.24 -29.50
N GLY A 286 7.89 1.86 -28.41
CA GLY A 286 7.46 0.76 -27.54
C GLY A 286 6.12 1.04 -26.86
N LEU A 287 5.96 2.24 -26.25
CA LEU A 287 4.71 2.66 -25.62
C LEU A 287 3.56 2.69 -26.63
N ASN A 288 3.75 3.31 -27.78
CA ASN A 288 2.72 3.42 -28.79
C ASN A 288 2.32 2.05 -29.35
N GLN A 289 3.27 1.13 -29.51
CA GLN A 289 2.95 -0.25 -29.90
C GLN A 289 2.08 -0.97 -28.86
N LEU A 290 2.35 -0.78 -27.57
CA LEU A 290 1.51 -1.33 -26.51
C LEU A 290 0.11 -0.70 -26.52
N GLN A 291 0.01 0.62 -26.73
CA GLN A 291 -1.28 1.32 -26.83
C GLN A 291 -2.14 0.87 -28.01
N ARG A 292 -1.52 0.49 -29.12
CA ARG A 292 -2.18 -0.03 -30.33
C ARG A 292 -2.52 -1.52 -30.24
N THR A 293 -2.09 -2.22 -29.19
CA THR A 293 -2.41 -3.62 -28.99
C THR A 293 -3.87 -3.76 -28.58
N ALA A 294 -4.67 -4.36 -29.46
CA ALA A 294 -6.09 -4.55 -29.24
C ALA A 294 -6.38 -5.78 -28.35
N TRP A 295 -7.16 -5.59 -27.32
CA TRP A 295 -7.67 -6.59 -26.39
C TRP A 295 -9.18 -6.73 -26.54
N ARG A 296 -9.75 -7.78 -25.99
CA ARG A 296 -11.17 -7.91 -25.76
C ARG A 296 -11.45 -8.68 -24.47
N VAL A 297 -12.67 -8.60 -23.98
CA VAL A 297 -13.09 -9.37 -22.79
C VAL A 297 -13.19 -10.85 -23.18
N ASN A 298 -12.67 -11.73 -22.31
CA ASN A 298 -12.90 -13.16 -22.35
C ASN A 298 -14.26 -13.46 -21.69
N THR A 299 -15.31 -13.48 -22.50
CA THR A 299 -16.69 -13.65 -22.01
C THR A 299 -16.91 -15.02 -21.38
N ARG A 300 -16.28 -16.07 -21.89
CA ARG A 300 -16.42 -17.44 -21.35
C ARG A 300 -15.87 -17.55 -19.92
N VAL A 301 -14.72 -16.93 -19.66
CA VAL A 301 -14.19 -16.82 -18.29
C VAL A 301 -15.08 -15.94 -17.43
N LEU A 302 -15.56 -14.81 -17.95
CA LEU A 302 -16.45 -13.92 -17.21
C LEU A 302 -17.73 -14.62 -16.76
N ASP A 303 -18.40 -15.31 -17.66
CA ASP A 303 -19.66 -16.02 -17.37
C ASP A 303 -19.44 -17.12 -16.33
N THR A 304 -18.36 -17.92 -16.46
CA THR A 304 -17.98 -18.94 -15.47
C THR A 304 -17.71 -18.33 -14.08
N VAL A 305 -16.95 -17.23 -14.03
CA VAL A 305 -16.61 -16.53 -12.78
C VAL A 305 -17.87 -15.98 -12.11
N LEU A 306 -18.80 -15.41 -12.88
CA LEU A 306 -20.05 -14.89 -12.35
C LEU A 306 -20.98 -16.00 -11.84
N GLU A 307 -21.02 -17.14 -12.54
CA GLU A 307 -21.79 -18.30 -12.09
C GLU A 307 -21.26 -18.89 -10.77
N ILE A 308 -19.93 -19.08 -10.66
CA ILE A 308 -19.29 -19.53 -9.42
C ILE A 308 -19.55 -18.55 -8.27
N ALA A 309 -19.48 -17.24 -8.54
CA ALA A 309 -19.73 -16.20 -7.53
C ALA A 309 -21.17 -16.22 -6.97
N GLN A 310 -22.12 -16.79 -7.67
CA GLN A 310 -23.49 -17.01 -7.13
C GLN A 310 -23.52 -18.10 -6.06
N ARG A 311 -22.53 -18.98 -6.01
CA ARG A 311 -22.50 -20.18 -5.16
C ARG A 311 -21.45 -20.05 -4.06
N ASP A 312 -20.17 -19.84 -4.41
CA ASP A 312 -19.04 -20.04 -3.52
C ASP A 312 -17.93 -18.97 -3.66
N ASN A 313 -17.02 -18.98 -2.67
CA ASN A 313 -15.76 -18.25 -2.72
C ASN A 313 -14.66 -19.18 -3.25
N VAL A 314 -14.02 -18.82 -4.36
CA VAL A 314 -12.93 -19.60 -4.95
C VAL A 314 -11.76 -18.68 -5.33
N GLY A 315 -10.63 -18.78 -4.63
CA GLY A 315 -9.45 -17.98 -4.90
C GLY A 315 -9.73 -16.47 -4.86
N GLU A 316 -9.70 -15.82 -6.02
CA GLU A 316 -10.05 -14.40 -6.19
C GLU A 316 -11.55 -14.17 -6.40
N ILE A 317 -12.33 -15.20 -6.73
CA ILE A 317 -13.78 -15.13 -6.87
C ILE A 317 -14.40 -14.99 -5.49
N VAL A 318 -15.24 -13.99 -5.32
CA VAL A 318 -15.93 -13.72 -4.06
C VAL A 318 -17.43 -13.94 -4.24
N SER A 319 -18.00 -14.79 -3.39
CA SER A 319 -19.43 -15.07 -3.40
C SER A 319 -20.25 -13.78 -3.23
N MET A 320 -21.26 -13.63 -4.07
CA MET A 320 -22.24 -12.55 -3.99
C MET A 320 -23.31 -12.81 -2.93
N ARG A 321 -23.31 -13.97 -2.28
CA ARG A 321 -24.24 -14.27 -1.18
C ARG A 321 -23.81 -13.52 0.08
N GLU A 322 -24.77 -12.87 0.72
CA GLU A 322 -24.53 -12.32 2.06
C GLU A 322 -24.35 -13.46 3.07
N THR A 323 -23.21 -13.46 3.75
CA THR A 323 -23.00 -14.35 4.89
C THR A 323 -23.91 -13.89 6.02
N ALA A 324 -24.86 -14.71 6.43
CA ALA A 324 -25.75 -14.41 7.53
C ALA A 324 -24.96 -14.05 8.79
N LYS A 325 -25.40 -13.00 9.46
CA LYS A 325 -24.82 -12.63 10.74
C LYS A 325 -25.18 -13.72 11.76
N PRO A 326 -24.21 -14.22 12.57
CA PRO A 326 -24.53 -15.20 13.61
C PRO A 326 -25.66 -14.69 14.51
N GLU A 327 -26.69 -15.52 14.66
CA GLU A 327 -27.84 -15.18 15.48
C GLU A 327 -27.43 -15.00 16.95
N ARG A 328 -28.02 -14.02 17.59
CA ARG A 328 -27.80 -13.78 19.00
C ARG A 328 -28.57 -14.85 19.79
N PRO A 329 -27.96 -15.56 20.74
CA PRO A 329 -28.68 -16.48 21.61
C PRO A 329 -29.91 -15.80 22.23
N SER A 330 -31.08 -16.42 22.12
CA SER A 330 -32.35 -15.83 22.58
C SER A 330 -32.36 -15.50 24.08
N TRP A 331 -31.72 -16.34 24.89
CA TRP A 331 -31.59 -16.13 26.34
C TRP A 331 -30.74 -14.90 26.71
N LEU A 332 -29.94 -14.37 25.77
CA LEU A 332 -29.07 -13.20 26.02
C LEU A 332 -29.86 -11.87 26.00
N GLU A 333 -31.12 -11.86 25.53
CA GLU A 333 -31.95 -10.66 25.47
C GLU A 333 -32.28 -10.15 26.85
N ASP A 334 -32.46 -11.05 27.83
CA ASP A 334 -32.82 -10.74 29.22
C ASP A 334 -31.60 -10.56 30.14
N VAL A 335 -30.39 -10.68 29.62
CA VAL A 335 -29.16 -10.54 30.41
C VAL A 335 -28.58 -9.14 30.33
N HIS A 336 -28.67 -8.40 31.45
CA HIS A 336 -28.10 -7.07 31.59
C HIS A 336 -26.60 -7.08 31.94
N ASP A 337 -26.12 -8.08 32.66
CA ASP A 337 -24.70 -8.24 33.02
C ASP A 337 -24.12 -9.57 32.53
N THR A 338 -23.33 -9.46 31.45
CA THR A 338 -22.66 -10.62 30.84
C THR A 338 -21.41 -11.07 31.61
N THR A 339 -20.98 -10.36 32.64
CA THR A 339 -19.83 -10.76 33.46
C THR A 339 -20.19 -11.78 34.54
N ALA A 340 -21.50 -11.89 34.87
CA ALA A 340 -22.06 -12.82 35.86
C ALA A 340 -22.48 -14.17 35.21
N LEU A 341 -22.22 -14.40 33.94
CA LEU A 341 -22.59 -15.66 33.28
C LEU A 341 -21.66 -16.79 33.73
N GLU A 342 -22.25 -17.95 34.04
CA GLU A 342 -21.53 -19.16 34.45
C GLU A 342 -21.98 -20.40 33.67
N GLY A 343 -21.18 -21.46 33.73
CA GLY A 343 -21.51 -22.76 33.18
C GLY A 343 -21.77 -22.76 31.66
N THR A 344 -22.83 -23.40 31.20
CA THR A 344 -23.20 -23.58 29.80
C THR A 344 -23.47 -22.25 29.08
N GLN A 345 -24.15 -21.30 29.78
CA GLN A 345 -24.45 -19.99 29.20
C GLN A 345 -23.19 -19.18 28.94
N GLN A 346 -22.18 -19.25 29.80
CA GLN A 346 -20.89 -18.60 29.56
C GLN A 346 -20.18 -19.21 28.35
N GLN A 347 -20.23 -20.53 28.20
CA GLN A 347 -19.61 -21.23 27.06
C GLN A 347 -20.29 -20.83 25.74
N GLU A 348 -21.61 -20.84 25.68
CA GLU A 348 -22.39 -20.42 24.51
C GLU A 348 -22.17 -18.96 24.16
N PHE A 349 -22.13 -18.08 25.16
CA PHE A 349 -21.82 -16.66 24.95
C PHE A 349 -20.41 -16.44 24.37
N LEU A 350 -19.41 -17.17 24.88
CA LEU A 350 -18.05 -17.09 24.37
C LEU A 350 -17.95 -17.71 22.96
N ALA A 351 -18.69 -18.76 22.67
CA ALA A 351 -18.77 -19.35 21.33
C ALA A 351 -19.39 -18.38 20.33
N TRP A 352 -20.55 -17.81 20.64
CA TRP A 352 -21.21 -16.79 19.84
C TRP A 352 -20.31 -15.54 19.65
N LYS A 353 -19.62 -15.08 20.66
CA LYS A 353 -18.64 -13.98 20.54
C LYS A 353 -17.48 -14.31 19.59
N ARG A 354 -17.00 -15.55 19.60
CA ARG A 354 -15.96 -16.01 18.67
C ARG A 354 -16.47 -16.04 17.23
N GLU A 355 -17.68 -16.54 17.01
CA GLU A 355 -18.33 -16.54 15.70
C GLU A 355 -18.57 -15.12 15.18
N MET A 356 -19.09 -14.23 16.02
CA MET A 356 -19.25 -12.82 15.68
C MET A 356 -17.91 -12.15 15.33
N ALA A 357 -16.85 -12.45 16.09
CA ALA A 357 -15.52 -11.89 15.82
C ALA A 357 -14.95 -12.43 14.49
N ARG A 358 -15.19 -13.73 14.19
CA ARG A 358 -14.88 -14.31 12.87
C ARG A 358 -15.67 -13.62 11.77
N TRP A 359 -16.99 -13.53 11.90
CA TRP A 359 -17.85 -12.91 10.90
C TRP A 359 -17.42 -11.46 10.58
N TYR A 360 -17.12 -10.63 11.60
CA TYR A 360 -16.60 -9.28 11.37
C TYR A 360 -15.22 -9.25 10.72
N THR A 361 -14.37 -10.22 11.05
CA THR A 361 -13.02 -10.33 10.47
C THR A 361 -13.11 -10.76 9.00
N ASP A 362 -13.91 -11.77 8.72
CA ASP A 362 -14.16 -12.30 7.38
C ASP A 362 -14.81 -11.23 6.51
N ARG A 363 -15.83 -10.54 7.01
CA ARG A 363 -16.49 -9.44 6.30
C ARG A 363 -15.52 -8.29 5.96
N LYS A 364 -14.55 -8.00 6.82
CA LYS A 364 -13.54 -6.98 6.51
C LYS A 364 -12.51 -7.46 5.49
N LEU A 365 -12.04 -8.70 5.61
CA LEU A 365 -11.14 -9.31 4.63
C LEU A 365 -11.83 -9.47 3.27
N MET A 366 -13.08 -9.94 3.29
CA MET A 366 -13.93 -10.05 2.11
C MET A 366 -14.23 -8.69 1.48
N GLY A 367 -14.40 -7.63 2.27
CA GLY A 367 -14.66 -6.28 1.75
C GLY A 367 -13.60 -5.79 0.77
N THR A 368 -12.32 -6.06 1.01
CA THR A 368 -11.22 -5.70 0.10
C THR A 368 -11.18 -6.63 -1.12
N LYS A 369 -11.33 -7.95 -0.92
CA LYS A 369 -11.41 -8.93 -2.01
C LYS A 369 -12.64 -8.67 -2.88
N TYR A 370 -13.79 -8.44 -2.25
CA TYR A 370 -15.05 -8.11 -2.94
C TYR A 370 -14.91 -6.87 -3.82
N ALA A 371 -14.30 -5.80 -3.30
CA ALA A 371 -14.11 -4.58 -4.08
C ALA A 371 -13.25 -4.81 -5.34
N ARG A 372 -12.20 -5.64 -5.24
CA ARG A 372 -11.36 -6.00 -6.40
C ARG A 372 -12.13 -6.87 -7.38
N PHE A 373 -12.78 -7.91 -6.90
CA PHE A 373 -13.60 -8.81 -7.69
C PHE A 373 -14.71 -8.05 -8.43
N TYR A 374 -15.50 -7.27 -7.70
CA TYR A 374 -16.58 -6.47 -8.24
C TYR A 374 -16.09 -5.44 -9.27
N SER A 375 -14.96 -4.80 -9.00
CA SER A 375 -14.37 -3.85 -9.96
C SER A 375 -13.94 -4.53 -11.25
N ALA A 376 -13.33 -5.71 -11.18
CA ALA A 376 -12.88 -6.44 -12.36
C ALA A 376 -14.05 -6.98 -13.18
N THR A 377 -15.02 -7.65 -12.54
CA THR A 377 -16.19 -8.22 -13.23
C THR A 377 -17.09 -7.14 -13.82
N ARG A 378 -17.36 -6.04 -13.07
CA ARG A 378 -18.15 -4.93 -13.58
C ARG A 378 -17.50 -4.22 -14.76
N ALA A 379 -16.17 -4.06 -14.74
CA ALA A 379 -15.46 -3.52 -15.89
C ALA A 379 -15.58 -4.48 -17.09
N ALA A 380 -15.38 -5.79 -16.87
CA ALA A 380 -15.55 -6.77 -17.93
C ALA A 380 -16.99 -6.78 -18.51
N GLU A 381 -18.02 -6.77 -17.66
CA GLU A 381 -19.42 -6.66 -18.10
C GLU A 381 -19.71 -5.39 -18.90
N THR A 382 -19.12 -4.24 -18.50
CA THR A 382 -19.28 -2.97 -19.21
C THR A 382 -18.70 -3.01 -20.62
N PHE A 383 -17.58 -3.72 -20.79
CA PHE A 383 -16.84 -3.73 -22.05
C PHE A 383 -16.95 -5.03 -22.87
N LYS A 384 -17.71 -6.03 -22.42
CA LYS A 384 -17.81 -7.35 -23.11
C LYS A 384 -18.33 -7.29 -24.55
N GLU A 385 -19.14 -6.29 -24.87
CA GLU A 385 -19.72 -6.12 -26.20
C GLU A 385 -18.79 -5.41 -27.21
N TYR A 386 -17.65 -4.91 -26.77
CA TYR A 386 -16.68 -4.27 -27.65
C TYR A 386 -15.71 -5.28 -28.21
N ASP A 387 -15.48 -5.22 -29.53
CA ASP A 387 -14.60 -6.14 -30.24
C ASP A 387 -13.13 -5.83 -29.98
N GLU A 388 -12.81 -4.58 -29.72
CA GLU A 388 -11.47 -4.10 -29.44
C GLU A 388 -11.45 -3.14 -28.24
N LEU A 389 -10.48 -3.34 -27.37
CA LEU A 389 -10.18 -2.51 -26.20
C LEU A 389 -8.69 -2.17 -26.21
N PHE A 390 -8.38 -0.97 -25.76
CA PHE A 390 -7.02 -0.49 -25.71
C PHE A 390 -6.72 0.13 -24.34
N PHE A 391 -5.44 0.24 -24.00
CA PHE A 391 -5.04 0.83 -22.72
C PHE A 391 -4.02 1.93 -22.94
N VAL A 392 -4.20 3.08 -22.32
CA VAL A 392 -3.16 4.10 -22.22
C VAL A 392 -2.01 3.53 -21.39
N HIS A 393 -0.79 3.64 -21.89
CA HIS A 393 0.41 3.19 -21.20
C HIS A 393 1.30 4.38 -20.82
N PHE A 394 1.98 4.23 -19.70
CA PHE A 394 2.97 5.19 -19.22
C PHE A 394 4.21 4.47 -18.67
N ALA A 395 5.31 5.19 -18.50
CA ALA A 395 6.52 4.69 -17.87
C ALA A 395 6.65 5.20 -16.43
N ASP A 396 7.18 4.38 -15.53
CA ASP A 396 7.69 4.88 -14.25
C ASP A 396 9.06 5.56 -14.43
N SER A 397 9.60 6.18 -13.37
CA SER A 397 10.90 6.85 -13.41
C SER A 397 12.09 5.96 -13.76
N ARG A 398 11.90 4.64 -13.75
CA ARG A 398 12.91 3.62 -14.09
C ARG A 398 12.73 3.04 -15.49
N GLY A 399 11.72 3.50 -16.25
CA GLY A 399 11.43 3.04 -17.62
C GLY A 399 10.58 1.78 -17.70
N ARG A 400 9.97 1.30 -16.61
CA ARG A 400 8.99 0.20 -16.68
C ARG A 400 7.65 0.73 -17.16
N LEU A 401 7.02 -0.03 -18.06
CA LEU A 401 5.77 0.36 -18.73
C LEU A 401 4.56 -0.27 -18.05
N TYR A 402 3.53 0.53 -17.81
CA TYR A 402 2.30 0.11 -17.13
C TYR A 402 1.07 0.61 -17.89
N PRO A 403 0.01 -0.22 -17.99
CA PRO A 403 -1.29 0.25 -18.45
C PRO A 403 -1.97 1.07 -17.35
N LEU A 404 -2.58 2.17 -17.73
CA LEU A 404 -3.34 3.03 -16.83
C LEU A 404 -4.81 2.60 -16.83
N THR A 405 -5.13 1.65 -15.97
CA THR A 405 -6.47 1.07 -15.89
C THR A 405 -6.83 0.60 -14.49
N TYR A 406 -8.12 0.61 -14.18
CA TYR A 406 -8.75 0.07 -12.98
C TYR A 406 -9.79 -0.98 -13.40
N GLY A 407 -9.87 -2.08 -12.68
CA GLY A 407 -10.76 -3.19 -13.01
C GLY A 407 -10.03 -4.27 -13.80
N ILE A 408 -10.26 -4.37 -15.12
CA ILE A 408 -9.51 -5.30 -15.99
C ILE A 408 -8.15 -4.73 -16.35
N ASN A 409 -7.12 -5.56 -16.29
CA ASN A 409 -5.73 -5.11 -16.45
C ASN A 409 -4.83 -6.25 -16.97
N PRO A 410 -4.14 -6.07 -18.12
CA PRO A 410 -3.25 -7.10 -18.67
C PRO A 410 -1.99 -7.37 -17.82
N GLN A 411 -1.67 -6.49 -16.86
CA GLN A 411 -0.61 -6.68 -15.87
C GLN A 411 -1.16 -6.90 -14.44
N GLY A 412 -2.45 -7.17 -14.32
CA GLY A 412 -3.14 -7.32 -13.05
C GLY A 412 -2.99 -8.70 -12.38
N SER A 413 -3.96 -9.02 -11.53
CA SER A 413 -4.07 -10.31 -10.84
C SER A 413 -4.48 -11.43 -11.80
N ASP A 414 -4.56 -12.68 -11.30
CA ASP A 414 -5.00 -13.83 -12.09
C ASP A 414 -6.39 -13.58 -12.71
N LEU A 415 -7.34 -13.10 -11.91
CA LEU A 415 -8.67 -12.73 -12.39
C LEU A 415 -8.63 -11.64 -13.47
N GLN A 416 -7.88 -10.56 -13.24
CA GLN A 416 -7.84 -9.44 -14.17
C GLN A 416 -7.23 -9.81 -15.53
N LYS A 417 -6.22 -10.68 -15.52
CA LYS A 417 -5.57 -11.18 -16.73
C LYS A 417 -6.45 -12.18 -17.48
N SER A 418 -7.12 -13.08 -16.76
CA SER A 418 -7.97 -14.10 -17.37
C SER A 418 -9.23 -13.52 -18.04
N LEU A 419 -9.71 -12.37 -17.56
CA LEU A 419 -10.83 -11.64 -18.17
C LEU A 419 -10.45 -10.92 -19.48
N LEU A 420 -9.17 -10.94 -19.88
CA LEU A 420 -8.67 -10.32 -21.10
C LEU A 420 -8.05 -11.36 -22.03
N GLN A 421 -8.29 -11.19 -23.32
CA GLN A 421 -7.65 -11.92 -24.40
C GLN A 421 -7.35 -10.95 -25.56
N PHE A 422 -6.42 -11.31 -26.46
CA PHE A 422 -6.18 -10.49 -27.64
C PHE A 422 -7.42 -10.42 -28.54
N ALA A 423 -7.69 -9.24 -29.10
CA ALA A 423 -8.81 -9.06 -30.03
C ALA A 423 -8.62 -9.88 -31.31
N LYS A 424 -7.39 -10.01 -31.77
CA LYS A 424 -7.03 -10.80 -32.96
C LYS A 424 -6.36 -12.10 -32.53
N GLY A 425 -6.90 -13.24 -32.97
CA GLY A 425 -6.31 -14.54 -32.76
C GLY A 425 -5.14 -14.83 -33.70
N LYS A 426 -4.36 -15.86 -33.37
CA LYS A 426 -3.30 -16.39 -34.21
C LYS A 426 -3.41 -17.91 -34.30
N ARG A 427 -3.35 -18.44 -35.49
CA ARG A 427 -3.36 -19.89 -35.74
C ARG A 427 -2.13 -20.55 -35.13
N LEU A 428 -2.31 -21.74 -34.58
CA LEU A 428 -1.22 -22.60 -34.11
C LEU A 428 -0.65 -23.45 -35.27
N HIS A 429 -0.27 -22.78 -36.38
CA HIS A 429 0.04 -23.37 -37.68
C HIS A 429 1.39 -24.11 -37.74
N ASN A 430 2.30 -23.86 -36.79
CA ASN A 430 3.60 -24.50 -36.77
C ASN A 430 3.93 -25.10 -35.40
N GLU A 431 4.90 -25.99 -35.37
CA GLU A 431 5.32 -26.70 -34.14
C GLU A 431 5.74 -25.73 -33.04
N ASN A 432 6.42 -24.65 -33.37
CA ASN A 432 6.86 -23.67 -32.37
C ASN A 432 5.66 -22.95 -31.69
N ALA A 433 4.63 -22.58 -32.46
CA ALA A 433 3.41 -21.96 -31.92
C ALA A 433 2.68 -22.93 -30.98
N ARG A 434 2.52 -24.18 -31.38
CA ARG A 434 1.92 -25.25 -30.57
C ARG A 434 2.72 -25.50 -29.29
N ARG A 435 4.04 -25.53 -29.41
CA ARG A 435 4.96 -25.73 -28.28
C ARG A 435 4.78 -24.66 -27.22
N TRP A 436 4.78 -23.37 -27.58
CA TRP A 436 4.62 -22.30 -26.61
C TRP A 436 3.22 -22.21 -26.01
N PHE A 437 2.19 -22.58 -26.76
CA PHE A 437 0.82 -22.69 -26.26
C PHE A 437 0.72 -23.78 -25.17
N LEU A 438 1.32 -24.96 -25.39
CA LEU A 438 1.33 -26.05 -24.42
C LEU A 438 2.18 -25.72 -23.19
N ILE A 439 3.37 -25.14 -23.38
CA ILE A 439 4.22 -24.66 -22.27
C ILE A 439 3.47 -23.66 -21.40
N HIS A 440 2.68 -22.77 -22.00
CA HIS A 440 1.89 -21.81 -21.25
C HIS A 440 0.89 -22.48 -20.30
N GLY A 441 0.17 -23.47 -20.78
CA GLY A 441 -0.77 -24.24 -19.94
C GLY A 441 -0.07 -24.94 -18.77
N ALA A 442 1.02 -25.64 -19.04
CA ALA A 442 1.83 -26.30 -18.02
C ALA A 442 2.37 -25.28 -16.97
N ASN A 443 2.83 -24.11 -17.40
CA ASN A 443 3.29 -23.05 -16.52
C ASN A 443 2.15 -22.49 -15.65
N LYS A 444 0.95 -22.34 -16.19
CA LYS A 444 -0.22 -21.83 -15.44
C LYS A 444 -0.73 -22.84 -14.42
N TRP A 445 -0.58 -24.10 -14.71
CA TRP A 445 -0.81 -25.15 -13.72
C TRP A 445 0.18 -25.11 -12.55
N GLY A 446 1.43 -24.69 -12.78
CA GLY A 446 2.52 -24.71 -11.80
C GLY A 446 3.64 -25.69 -12.15
N PHE A 447 3.60 -26.34 -13.32
CA PHE A 447 4.65 -27.25 -13.81
C PHE A 447 5.77 -26.48 -14.52
N ASP A 448 6.20 -25.35 -13.93
CA ASP A 448 7.11 -24.37 -14.53
C ASP A 448 8.60 -24.61 -14.22
N LYS A 449 8.94 -25.66 -13.48
CA LYS A 449 10.33 -26.02 -13.12
C LYS A 449 10.92 -27.17 -13.92
N ALA A 450 10.06 -27.88 -14.67
CA ALA A 450 10.47 -28.94 -15.57
C ALA A 450 11.16 -28.41 -16.83
N THR A 451 11.80 -29.29 -17.60
CA THR A 451 12.37 -28.92 -18.92
C THR A 451 11.27 -28.44 -19.88
N LEU A 452 11.64 -27.70 -20.91
CA LEU A 452 10.67 -27.24 -21.90
C LEU A 452 9.96 -28.39 -22.60
N GLN A 453 10.65 -29.51 -22.84
CA GLN A 453 10.05 -30.68 -23.47
C GLN A 453 9.03 -31.37 -22.53
N GLU A 454 9.37 -31.56 -21.26
CA GLU A 454 8.43 -32.12 -20.27
C GLU A 454 7.18 -31.26 -20.12
N ARG A 455 7.31 -29.91 -20.21
CA ARG A 455 6.14 -29.02 -20.20
C ARG A 455 5.29 -29.16 -21.46
N VAL A 456 5.89 -29.38 -22.61
CA VAL A 456 5.16 -29.69 -23.85
C VAL A 456 4.39 -30.98 -23.69
N ASP A 457 5.02 -32.00 -23.10
CA ASP A 457 4.42 -33.34 -22.95
C ASP A 457 3.42 -33.46 -21.80
N TRP A 458 3.39 -32.48 -20.89
CA TRP A 458 2.59 -32.47 -19.66
C TRP A 458 1.09 -32.70 -19.90
N HIS A 459 0.53 -32.24 -21.00
CA HIS A 459 -0.88 -32.35 -21.33
C HIS A 459 -1.30 -33.78 -21.73
N LYS A 460 -0.39 -34.62 -22.24
CA LYS A 460 -0.72 -35.94 -22.86
C LYS A 460 -1.50 -36.86 -21.96
N ASP A 461 -1.10 -36.94 -20.68
CA ASP A 461 -1.78 -37.78 -19.70
C ASP A 461 -3.06 -37.17 -19.11
N LYS A 462 -3.33 -35.89 -19.43
CA LYS A 462 -4.40 -35.08 -18.84
C LYS A 462 -5.46 -34.64 -19.83
N ASP A 463 -5.36 -35.06 -21.07
CA ASP A 463 -6.25 -34.64 -22.16
C ASP A 463 -7.74 -34.76 -21.78
N LYS A 464 -8.17 -35.95 -21.28
CA LYS A 464 -9.56 -36.16 -20.85
C LYS A 464 -9.98 -35.21 -19.71
N LEU A 465 -9.09 -34.93 -18.77
CA LEU A 465 -9.35 -34.01 -17.67
C LEU A 465 -9.47 -32.58 -18.19
N LEU A 466 -8.59 -32.15 -19.05
CA LEU A 466 -8.60 -30.79 -19.65
C LEU A 466 -9.87 -30.53 -20.45
N MET A 467 -10.30 -31.55 -21.25
CA MET A 467 -11.57 -31.51 -21.99
C MET A 467 -12.79 -31.45 -21.04
N ALA A 468 -12.75 -32.21 -19.96
CA ALA A 468 -13.84 -32.22 -18.97
C ALA A 468 -13.95 -30.90 -18.22
N ILE A 469 -12.81 -30.27 -17.82
CA ILE A 469 -12.77 -28.94 -17.22
C ILE A 469 -13.37 -27.91 -18.18
N ALA A 470 -12.97 -27.94 -19.45
CA ALA A 470 -13.46 -26.99 -20.44
C ALA A 470 -14.98 -27.15 -20.70
N SER A 471 -15.54 -28.35 -20.61
CA SER A 471 -16.97 -28.59 -20.83
C SER A 471 -17.85 -28.23 -19.64
N ASP A 472 -17.38 -28.41 -18.41
CA ASP A 472 -18.14 -28.14 -17.18
C ASP A 472 -17.23 -27.50 -16.09
N PRO A 473 -16.79 -26.24 -16.27
CA PRO A 473 -15.81 -25.60 -15.39
C PRO A 473 -16.36 -25.30 -14.00
N VAL A 474 -17.67 -25.30 -13.81
CA VAL A 474 -18.31 -24.99 -12.52
C VAL A 474 -18.32 -26.19 -11.59
N ASN A 475 -18.57 -27.41 -12.12
CA ASN A 475 -18.60 -28.62 -11.32
C ASN A 475 -17.26 -29.36 -11.34
N ARG A 476 -16.43 -29.16 -12.36
CA ARG A 476 -15.05 -29.66 -12.44
C ARG A 476 -14.08 -28.63 -11.83
N THR A 477 -13.72 -28.86 -10.59
CA THR A 477 -12.99 -27.88 -9.76
C THR A 477 -11.47 -28.06 -9.77
N GLU A 478 -10.97 -29.07 -10.49
CA GLU A 478 -9.54 -29.42 -10.50
C GLU A 478 -8.63 -28.28 -10.98
N TRP A 479 -9.13 -27.40 -11.85
CA TRP A 479 -8.39 -26.22 -12.30
C TRP A 479 -8.06 -25.22 -11.16
N GLN A 480 -8.79 -25.30 -10.03
CA GLN A 480 -8.57 -24.44 -8.86
C GLN A 480 -7.25 -24.74 -8.14
N ASP A 481 -6.68 -25.93 -8.34
CA ASP A 481 -5.40 -26.35 -7.78
C ASP A 481 -4.19 -25.77 -8.54
N ALA A 482 -4.43 -25.13 -9.68
CA ALA A 482 -3.37 -24.50 -10.47
C ALA A 482 -2.76 -23.27 -9.78
N ASP A 483 -1.50 -22.96 -10.04
CA ASP A 483 -0.81 -21.75 -9.54
C ASP A 483 -1.48 -20.44 -10.00
N SER A 484 -2.06 -20.45 -11.21
CA SER A 484 -2.84 -19.36 -11.78
C SER A 484 -4.19 -19.89 -12.28
N PRO A 485 -5.15 -20.19 -11.37
CA PRO A 485 -6.35 -20.97 -11.68
C PRO A 485 -7.18 -20.44 -12.84
N LEU A 486 -7.45 -19.13 -12.86
CA LEU A 486 -8.32 -18.52 -13.86
C LEU A 486 -7.65 -18.36 -15.23
N GLN A 487 -6.34 -18.08 -15.26
CA GLN A 487 -5.59 -18.11 -16.51
C GLN A 487 -5.42 -19.54 -17.04
N PHE A 488 -5.29 -20.53 -16.15
CA PHE A 488 -5.29 -21.95 -16.53
C PHE A 488 -6.65 -22.37 -17.10
N LEU A 489 -7.74 -21.97 -16.48
CA LEU A 489 -9.09 -22.23 -16.99
C LEU A 489 -9.28 -21.59 -18.39
N ALA A 490 -8.85 -20.35 -18.59
CA ALA A 490 -8.88 -19.72 -19.92
C ALA A 490 -8.10 -20.52 -20.98
N TRP A 491 -6.96 -21.08 -20.58
CA TRP A 491 -6.18 -21.97 -21.45
C TRP A 491 -6.89 -23.31 -21.70
N CYS A 492 -7.56 -23.92 -20.71
CA CYS A 492 -8.34 -25.16 -20.91
C CYS A 492 -9.45 -24.98 -21.94
N PHE A 493 -10.10 -23.81 -21.96
CA PHE A 493 -11.11 -23.50 -22.97
C PHE A 493 -10.54 -23.48 -24.37
N GLU A 494 -9.41 -22.80 -24.59
CA GLU A 494 -8.76 -22.76 -25.89
C GLU A 494 -8.10 -24.10 -26.26
N TYR A 495 -7.61 -24.86 -25.27
CA TYR A 495 -7.09 -26.20 -25.50
C TYR A 495 -8.17 -27.13 -26.07
N ALA A 496 -9.37 -27.10 -25.50
CA ALA A 496 -10.50 -27.91 -25.99
C ALA A 496 -10.92 -27.50 -27.41
N GLU A 497 -11.00 -26.20 -27.69
CA GLU A 497 -11.29 -25.68 -29.04
C GLU A 497 -10.23 -26.12 -30.07
N TRP A 498 -8.96 -26.05 -29.70
CA TRP A 498 -7.85 -26.51 -30.54
C TRP A 498 -7.90 -28.02 -30.79
N GLN A 499 -8.27 -28.85 -29.81
CA GLN A 499 -8.41 -30.32 -30.00
C GLN A 499 -9.57 -30.65 -30.95
N ILE A 500 -10.63 -29.83 -30.97
CA ILE A 500 -11.81 -30.06 -31.85
C ILE A 500 -11.47 -29.60 -33.30
N ASP A 501 -10.79 -28.49 -33.48
CA ASP A 501 -10.45 -27.95 -34.80
C ASP A 501 -8.97 -27.48 -34.82
N PRO A 502 -8.01 -28.40 -34.95
CA PRO A 502 -6.59 -28.06 -34.91
C PRO A 502 -6.12 -27.11 -36.05
N ASP A 503 -6.79 -27.16 -37.19
CA ASP A 503 -6.36 -26.41 -38.39
C ASP A 503 -7.03 -25.02 -38.50
N GLY A 504 -8.28 -24.90 -38.02
CA GLY A 504 -9.05 -23.66 -38.04
C GLY A 504 -8.90 -22.81 -36.81
N PHE A 505 -8.42 -23.38 -35.72
CA PHE A 505 -8.35 -22.70 -34.40
C PHE A 505 -7.38 -21.53 -34.40
N GLU A 506 -7.79 -20.43 -33.79
CA GLU A 506 -6.98 -19.24 -33.54
C GLU A 506 -6.91 -18.91 -32.03
N SER A 507 -5.73 -19.11 -31.43
CA SER A 507 -5.49 -18.73 -30.05
C SER A 507 -5.48 -17.22 -29.83
N ARG A 508 -6.13 -16.77 -28.78
CA ARG A 508 -6.17 -15.37 -28.34
C ARG A 508 -5.50 -15.16 -26.97
N ILE A 509 -4.96 -16.22 -26.39
CA ILE A 509 -4.27 -16.16 -25.09
C ILE A 509 -2.99 -15.35 -25.19
N ALA A 510 -2.77 -14.50 -24.19
CA ALA A 510 -1.50 -13.83 -23.97
C ALA A 510 -0.50 -14.79 -23.31
N VAL A 511 0.29 -15.48 -24.13
CA VAL A 511 1.36 -16.36 -23.63
C VAL A 511 2.39 -15.54 -22.87
N SER A 512 2.54 -15.84 -21.57
CA SER A 512 3.46 -15.11 -20.69
C SER A 512 4.83 -15.76 -20.64
N MET A 513 5.89 -14.96 -20.76
CA MET A 513 7.28 -15.39 -20.57
C MET A 513 7.94 -14.47 -19.55
N ASP A 514 8.80 -15.05 -18.68
CA ASP A 514 9.59 -14.31 -17.69
C ASP A 514 10.98 -14.95 -17.56
N GLY A 515 11.95 -14.16 -17.07
CA GLY A 515 13.30 -14.65 -16.80
C GLY A 515 13.43 -15.28 -15.41
N SER A 516 14.47 -16.10 -15.26
CA SER A 516 14.86 -16.68 -13.98
C SER A 516 15.62 -15.67 -13.12
N CYS A 517 14.98 -14.62 -12.58
CA CYS A 517 15.59 -13.50 -11.89
C CYS A 517 16.28 -12.48 -12.82
N ASN A 518 15.48 -11.69 -13.53
CA ASN A 518 15.91 -10.72 -14.54
C ASN A 518 17.05 -9.79 -14.09
N GLY A 519 17.01 -9.28 -12.86
CA GLY A 519 18.06 -8.40 -12.34
C GLY A 519 19.43 -9.07 -12.32
N LEU A 520 19.50 -10.30 -11.81
CA LEU A 520 20.75 -11.06 -11.74
C LEU A 520 21.20 -11.54 -13.13
N GLN A 521 20.25 -11.88 -14.03
CA GLN A 521 20.59 -12.20 -15.43
C GLN A 521 21.27 -11.02 -16.11
N ASN A 522 20.72 -9.81 -15.97
CA ASN A 522 21.29 -8.60 -16.56
C ASN A 522 22.68 -8.29 -15.99
N PHE A 523 22.86 -8.36 -14.68
CA PHE A 523 24.18 -8.18 -14.05
C PHE A 523 25.18 -9.24 -14.51
N SER A 524 24.77 -10.52 -14.55
CA SER A 524 25.62 -11.59 -15.01
C SER A 524 26.06 -11.40 -16.46
N ALA A 525 25.15 -10.95 -17.33
CA ALA A 525 25.48 -10.62 -18.71
C ALA A 525 26.49 -9.46 -18.82
N MET A 526 26.20 -8.34 -18.13
CA MET A 526 27.05 -7.14 -18.16
C MET A 526 28.45 -7.40 -17.61
N LEU A 527 28.54 -8.16 -16.53
CA LEU A 527 29.78 -8.42 -15.80
C LEU A 527 30.49 -9.69 -16.28
N ARG A 528 29.95 -10.37 -17.28
CA ARG A 528 30.43 -11.67 -17.78
C ARG A 528 30.63 -12.68 -16.67
N ASP A 529 29.66 -12.72 -15.73
CA ASP A 529 29.64 -13.62 -14.60
C ASP A 529 29.08 -14.98 -15.02
N GLU A 530 29.94 -15.94 -15.26
CA GLU A 530 29.53 -17.28 -15.68
C GLU A 530 28.75 -18.02 -14.59
N VAL A 531 29.15 -17.84 -13.32
CA VAL A 531 28.50 -18.51 -12.16
C VAL A 531 27.07 -17.98 -12.00
N GLY A 532 26.89 -16.67 -11.99
CA GLY A 532 25.59 -16.03 -11.92
C GLY A 532 24.76 -16.31 -13.16
N GLY A 533 25.35 -16.30 -14.35
CA GLY A 533 24.72 -16.63 -15.61
C GLY A 533 24.17 -18.05 -15.63
N LYS A 534 24.94 -19.03 -15.17
CA LYS A 534 24.53 -20.42 -15.03
C LYS A 534 23.38 -20.57 -14.03
N ALA A 535 23.52 -19.95 -12.85
CA ALA A 535 22.52 -20.03 -11.76
C ALA A 535 21.17 -19.40 -12.15
N THR A 536 21.14 -18.48 -13.12
CA THR A 536 19.95 -17.79 -13.60
C THR A 536 19.47 -18.22 -14.98
N ASN A 537 19.99 -19.34 -15.51
CA ASN A 537 19.64 -19.87 -16.86
C ASN A 537 19.90 -18.88 -18.01
N LEU A 538 20.91 -18.04 -17.88
CA LEU A 538 21.35 -17.15 -18.94
C LEU A 538 22.26 -17.88 -19.95
N THR A 539 23.03 -18.86 -19.46
CA THR A 539 23.88 -19.72 -20.27
C THR A 539 23.14 -20.98 -20.70
N ASN A 540 23.64 -21.67 -21.70
CA ASN A 540 23.04 -22.91 -22.20
C ASN A 540 23.29 -24.07 -21.21
N ASN A 541 22.35 -24.28 -20.30
CA ASN A 541 22.37 -25.34 -19.30
C ASN A 541 21.60 -26.57 -19.78
N VAL A 542 22.10 -27.76 -19.50
CA VAL A 542 21.41 -29.02 -19.80
C VAL A 542 20.14 -29.15 -18.92
N LEU A 543 20.26 -28.78 -17.63
CA LEU A 543 19.15 -28.76 -16.70
C LEU A 543 18.85 -27.31 -16.27
N MET A 544 17.59 -27.03 -15.99
CA MET A 544 17.22 -25.73 -15.42
C MET A 544 17.77 -25.60 -14.00
N GLU A 545 18.47 -24.49 -13.79
CA GLU A 545 19.01 -24.10 -12.49
C GLU A 545 18.01 -23.20 -11.73
N ASP A 546 18.03 -23.29 -10.43
CA ASP A 546 17.26 -22.43 -9.53
C ASP A 546 18.19 -21.74 -8.53
N ILE A 547 18.50 -20.48 -8.79
CA ILE A 547 19.39 -19.68 -7.95
C ILE A 547 18.91 -19.62 -6.49
N TYR A 548 17.62 -19.65 -6.25
CA TYR A 548 17.04 -19.59 -4.91
C TYR A 548 17.31 -20.90 -4.16
N ARG A 549 17.23 -22.05 -4.85
CA ARG A 549 17.57 -23.36 -4.29
C ARG A 549 19.06 -23.42 -3.96
N ARG A 550 19.93 -22.95 -4.86
CA ARG A 550 21.38 -22.90 -4.61
C ARG A 550 21.71 -22.08 -3.36
N VAL A 551 21.09 -20.93 -3.17
CA VAL A 551 21.28 -20.10 -1.96
C VAL A 551 20.74 -20.79 -0.72
N ALA A 552 19.59 -21.46 -0.80
CA ALA A 552 19.04 -22.23 0.32
C ALA A 552 19.99 -23.36 0.75
N GLU A 553 20.51 -24.14 -0.20
CA GLU A 553 21.50 -25.21 0.05
C GLU A 553 22.80 -24.66 0.64
N ALA A 554 23.32 -23.55 0.12
CA ALA A 554 24.49 -22.88 0.70
C ALA A 554 24.23 -22.38 2.12
N THR A 555 23.01 -21.90 2.40
CA THR A 555 22.59 -21.49 3.75
C THR A 555 22.59 -22.69 4.70
N ILE A 556 22.00 -23.82 4.30
CA ILE A 556 21.96 -25.07 5.07
C ILE A 556 23.40 -25.53 5.40
N LYS A 557 24.29 -25.58 4.39
CA LYS A 557 25.70 -25.97 4.59
C LYS A 557 26.40 -25.08 5.61
N ARG A 558 26.19 -23.77 5.55
CA ARG A 558 26.78 -22.83 6.52
C ARG A 558 26.21 -23.00 7.92
N MET A 559 24.91 -23.28 8.05
CA MET A 559 24.28 -23.56 9.35
C MET A 559 24.79 -24.87 9.97
N GLN A 560 24.98 -25.93 9.15
CA GLN A 560 25.51 -27.21 9.60
C GLN A 560 26.97 -27.11 10.04
N ALA A 561 27.77 -26.28 9.38
CA ALA A 561 29.15 -26.07 9.71
C ALA A 561 29.39 -25.13 10.92
N SER A 562 28.37 -24.42 11.37
CA SER A 562 28.52 -23.48 12.49
C SER A 562 28.54 -24.21 13.84
N THR A 563 29.43 -23.76 14.71
CA THR A 563 29.56 -24.21 16.10
C THR A 563 29.16 -23.14 17.11
N ASP A 564 28.54 -22.04 16.63
CA ASP A 564 28.10 -20.93 17.47
C ASP A 564 27.06 -21.41 18.50
N PRO A 565 27.31 -21.29 19.81
CA PRO A 565 26.39 -21.74 20.85
C PRO A 565 25.18 -20.80 21.01
N ASP A 566 25.33 -19.51 20.68
CA ASP A 566 24.31 -18.49 20.97
C ASP A 566 23.04 -18.64 20.09
N ASP A 567 23.17 -19.27 18.94
CA ASP A 567 22.06 -19.50 18.02
C ASP A 567 21.74 -21.01 17.83
N ALA A 568 22.40 -21.90 18.53
CA ALA A 568 22.37 -23.36 18.31
C ALA A 568 20.93 -23.93 18.30
N GLU A 569 20.07 -23.49 19.23
CA GLU A 569 18.70 -23.98 19.32
C GLU A 569 17.87 -23.54 18.10
N LEU A 570 17.87 -22.24 17.77
CA LEU A 570 17.11 -21.71 16.64
C LEU A 570 17.63 -22.24 15.30
N ARG A 571 18.97 -22.40 15.19
CA ARG A 571 19.63 -23.00 14.03
C ARG A 571 19.19 -24.46 13.84
N HIS A 572 19.16 -25.26 14.90
CA HIS A 572 18.68 -26.64 14.85
C HIS A 572 17.21 -26.72 14.42
N ARG A 573 16.37 -25.85 14.96
CA ARG A 573 14.94 -25.79 14.58
C ARG A 573 14.75 -25.41 13.10
N TRP A 574 15.56 -24.50 12.55
CA TRP A 574 15.56 -24.18 11.12
C TRP A 574 16.01 -25.37 10.26
N LEU A 575 17.07 -26.07 10.65
CA LEU A 575 17.55 -27.26 9.94
C LEU A 575 16.53 -28.40 9.97
N THR A 576 15.83 -28.58 11.09
CA THR A 576 14.76 -29.58 11.25
C THR A 576 13.52 -29.20 10.44
N HIS A 577 13.15 -27.91 10.42
CA HIS A 577 12.03 -27.43 9.61
C HIS A 577 12.30 -27.55 8.11
N GLY A 578 13.54 -27.39 7.72
CA GLY A 578 13.96 -27.31 6.33
C GLY A 578 13.94 -25.88 5.78
N ILE A 579 14.98 -25.53 5.03
CA ILE A 579 15.14 -24.23 4.39
C ILE A 579 14.99 -24.44 2.89
N ASP A 580 13.85 -24.01 2.36
CA ASP A 580 13.55 -24.09 0.94
C ASP A 580 13.79 -22.77 0.19
N ARG A 581 13.58 -22.81 -1.11
CA ARG A 581 13.72 -21.64 -1.99
C ARG A 581 12.83 -20.46 -1.58
N SER A 582 11.65 -20.72 -1.02
CA SER A 582 10.65 -19.66 -0.73
C SER A 582 11.10 -18.74 0.39
N VAL A 583 11.86 -19.25 1.36
CA VAL A 583 12.40 -18.49 2.50
C VAL A 583 13.39 -17.42 2.04
N VAL A 584 14.27 -17.76 1.08
CA VAL A 584 15.37 -16.88 0.63
C VAL A 584 15.03 -16.08 -0.62
N LYS A 585 13.98 -16.47 -1.35
CA LYS A 585 13.64 -15.94 -2.69
C LYS A 585 13.62 -14.41 -2.73
N ARG A 586 12.92 -13.76 -1.81
CA ARG A 586 12.79 -12.29 -1.85
C ARG A 586 14.12 -11.60 -1.55
N SER A 587 14.89 -12.12 -0.62
CA SER A 587 16.21 -11.58 -0.29
C SER A 587 17.17 -11.66 -1.49
N VAL A 588 17.18 -12.81 -2.19
CA VAL A 588 17.99 -12.99 -3.41
C VAL A 588 17.52 -12.09 -4.54
N MET A 589 16.22 -12.04 -4.80
CA MET A 589 15.64 -11.19 -5.86
C MET A 589 15.96 -9.71 -5.68
N THR A 590 16.05 -9.24 -4.44
CA THR A 590 16.28 -7.83 -4.13
C THR A 590 17.74 -7.46 -3.97
N THR A 591 18.65 -8.43 -4.04
CA THR A 591 20.12 -8.18 -3.99
C THR A 591 20.57 -7.18 -5.06
N PRO A 592 20.17 -7.31 -6.35
CA PRO A 592 20.54 -6.33 -7.38
C PRO A 592 19.95 -4.93 -7.17
N TYR A 593 19.04 -4.79 -6.23
CA TYR A 593 18.44 -3.50 -5.85
C TYR A 593 19.02 -2.93 -4.54
N GLY A 594 20.08 -3.55 -4.01
CA GLY A 594 20.78 -3.10 -2.83
C GLY A 594 20.04 -3.38 -1.51
N VAL A 595 19.37 -4.52 -1.40
CA VAL A 595 18.74 -4.95 -0.14
C VAL A 595 19.76 -4.98 1.01
N THR A 596 19.34 -4.55 2.19
CA THR A 596 20.15 -4.65 3.41
C THR A 596 19.82 -5.91 4.21
N LYS A 597 20.76 -6.31 5.07
CA LYS A 597 20.55 -7.43 6.00
C LYS A 597 19.30 -7.25 6.86
N ARG A 598 19.01 -6.00 7.30
CA ARG A 598 17.80 -5.67 8.07
C ARG A 598 16.53 -5.87 7.27
N SER A 599 16.50 -5.43 6.01
CA SER A 599 15.34 -5.62 5.12
C SER A 599 15.12 -7.10 4.80
N ALA A 600 16.20 -7.87 4.58
CA ALA A 600 16.14 -9.31 4.37
C ALA A 600 15.51 -10.04 5.58
N THR A 601 15.93 -9.69 6.80
CA THR A 601 15.31 -10.20 8.05
C THR A 601 13.82 -9.93 8.10
N ARG A 602 13.41 -8.69 7.74
CA ARG A 602 11.99 -8.31 7.69
C ARG A 602 11.20 -9.11 6.65
N TYR A 603 11.78 -9.41 5.50
CA TYR A 603 11.14 -10.24 4.48
C TYR A 603 10.84 -11.66 4.97
N VAL A 604 11.78 -12.29 5.68
CA VAL A 604 11.55 -13.60 6.29
C VAL A 604 10.40 -13.54 7.30
N ILE A 605 10.33 -12.49 8.11
CA ILE A 605 9.24 -12.32 9.07
C ILE A 605 7.88 -12.15 8.36
N ASP A 606 7.80 -11.24 7.40
CA ASP A 606 6.52 -10.85 6.81
C ASP A 606 5.98 -11.87 5.80
N ASP A 607 6.85 -12.49 5.00
CA ASP A 607 6.46 -13.35 3.88
C ASP A 607 6.48 -14.85 4.24
N TYR A 608 7.13 -15.22 5.37
CA TYR A 608 7.24 -16.62 5.76
C TYR A 608 6.70 -16.89 7.17
N LEU A 609 7.30 -16.30 8.20
CA LEU A 609 6.95 -16.60 9.59
C LEU A 609 5.53 -16.14 9.95
N LYS A 610 5.15 -14.91 9.62
CA LYS A 610 3.78 -14.39 9.85
C LYS A 610 2.71 -15.09 9.01
N GLN A 611 3.10 -15.75 7.92
CA GLN A 611 2.21 -16.57 7.10
C GLN A 611 1.97 -17.97 7.69
N GLY A 612 2.61 -18.29 8.83
CA GLY A 612 2.48 -19.58 9.50
C GLY A 612 3.21 -20.71 8.79
N LYS A 613 4.13 -20.41 7.85
CA LYS A 613 4.85 -21.44 7.08
C LYS A 613 5.90 -22.19 7.90
N ALA A 614 6.35 -21.64 9.04
CA ALA A 614 7.22 -22.31 10.00
C ALA A 614 6.56 -22.32 11.39
N PRO A 615 5.64 -23.24 11.66
CA PRO A 615 4.88 -23.29 12.91
C PRO A 615 5.75 -23.65 14.13
N CYS A 616 6.98 -24.08 13.90
CA CYS A 616 7.95 -24.36 14.96
C CYS A 616 8.44 -23.09 15.70
N PHE A 617 8.17 -21.87 15.19
CA PHE A 617 8.55 -20.63 15.84
C PHE A 617 7.33 -19.88 16.34
N THR A 618 7.37 -19.41 17.60
CA THR A 618 6.34 -18.57 18.19
C THR A 618 6.41 -17.13 17.65
N LYS A 619 5.35 -16.35 17.82
CA LYS A 619 5.33 -14.95 17.33
C LYS A 619 6.39 -14.07 17.99
N GLU A 620 6.69 -14.34 19.23
CA GLU A 620 7.71 -13.66 20.04
C GLU A 620 9.12 -13.95 19.52
N GLU A 621 9.33 -15.14 18.98
CA GLU A 621 10.63 -15.59 18.44
C GLU A 621 10.86 -15.17 16.99
N HIS A 622 9.86 -14.73 16.24
CA HIS A 622 9.97 -14.45 14.80
C HIS A 622 11.16 -13.57 14.45
N TYR A 623 11.42 -12.52 15.25
CA TYR A 623 12.56 -11.63 14.97
C TYR A 623 13.91 -12.33 15.17
N LYS A 624 14.08 -13.08 16.27
CA LYS A 624 15.29 -13.83 16.57
C LYS A 624 15.53 -14.94 15.53
N ALA A 625 14.49 -15.73 15.23
CA ALA A 625 14.55 -16.80 14.24
C ALA A 625 14.93 -16.28 12.84
N ALA A 626 14.30 -15.18 12.37
CA ALA A 626 14.64 -14.55 11.11
C ALA A 626 16.07 -13.98 11.09
N THR A 627 16.54 -13.43 12.21
CA THR A 627 17.91 -12.90 12.34
C THR A 627 18.93 -14.02 12.24
N VAL A 628 18.71 -15.14 12.91
CA VAL A 628 19.58 -16.33 12.83
C VAL A 628 19.63 -16.83 11.37
N LEU A 629 18.48 -17.03 10.72
CA LEU A 629 18.46 -17.46 9.32
C LEU A 629 19.28 -16.52 8.41
N ILE A 630 19.05 -15.21 8.52
CA ILE A 630 19.71 -14.23 7.66
C ILE A 630 21.21 -14.10 7.98
N THR A 631 21.63 -14.42 9.19
CA THR A 631 23.08 -14.45 9.52
C THR A 631 23.82 -15.45 8.65
N TYR A 632 23.21 -16.56 8.28
CA TYR A 632 23.79 -17.59 7.40
C TYR A 632 23.40 -17.40 5.93
N ALA A 633 22.17 -16.95 5.65
CA ALA A 633 21.72 -16.73 4.28
C ALA A 633 22.40 -15.53 3.60
N TRP A 634 22.74 -14.50 4.35
CA TRP A 634 23.36 -13.29 3.79
C TRP A 634 24.73 -13.55 3.16
N PRO A 635 25.69 -14.24 3.83
CA PRO A 635 26.92 -14.66 3.17
C PRO A 635 26.69 -15.70 2.08
N ALA A 636 25.71 -16.62 2.23
CA ALA A 636 25.37 -17.60 1.19
C ALA A 636 24.90 -16.94 -0.11
N ILE A 637 24.15 -15.81 -0.04
CA ILE A 637 23.82 -15.01 -1.22
C ILE A 637 25.11 -14.48 -1.87
N GLY A 638 26.07 -14.01 -1.09
CA GLY A 638 27.36 -13.53 -1.59
C GLY A 638 28.18 -14.59 -2.33
N ASP A 639 28.09 -15.85 -1.93
CA ASP A 639 28.81 -16.96 -2.61
C ASP A 639 28.24 -17.28 -4.00
N VAL A 640 26.95 -17.05 -4.19
CA VAL A 640 26.24 -17.35 -5.46
C VAL A 640 26.13 -16.13 -6.36
N VAL A 641 26.11 -14.92 -5.80
CA VAL A 641 25.84 -13.64 -6.48
C VAL A 641 27.03 -12.69 -6.33
N VAL A 642 28.24 -13.16 -6.64
CA VAL A 642 29.50 -12.46 -6.35
C VAL A 642 29.62 -11.13 -7.11
N LYS A 643 29.62 -11.20 -8.43
CA LYS A 643 29.88 -10.03 -9.31
C LYS A 643 28.80 -8.96 -9.20
N SER A 644 27.56 -9.36 -9.09
CA SER A 644 26.45 -8.43 -8.93
C SER A 644 26.58 -7.61 -7.63
N ARG A 645 27.07 -8.21 -6.54
CA ARG A 645 27.27 -7.53 -5.27
C ARG A 645 28.42 -6.54 -5.34
N GLU A 646 29.54 -6.91 -5.94
CA GLU A 646 30.68 -6.02 -6.19
C GLU A 646 30.25 -4.79 -7.01
N ALA A 647 29.45 -5.00 -8.08
CA ALA A 647 28.94 -3.93 -8.90
C ALA A 647 27.97 -2.99 -8.16
N MET A 648 27.10 -3.52 -7.30
CA MET A 648 26.19 -2.72 -6.50
C MET A 648 26.95 -1.84 -5.48
N ASP A 649 27.98 -2.38 -4.85
CA ASP A 649 28.84 -1.61 -3.93
C ASP A 649 29.58 -0.49 -4.67
N TRP A 650 30.07 -0.77 -5.89
CA TRP A 650 30.72 0.22 -6.74
C TRP A 650 29.72 1.32 -7.18
N LEU A 651 28.55 0.95 -7.71
CA LEU A 651 27.50 1.90 -8.12
C LEU A 651 27.06 2.80 -6.97
N SER A 652 26.91 2.25 -5.75
CA SER A 652 26.54 3.01 -4.58
C SER A 652 27.62 4.05 -4.20
N LYS A 653 28.91 3.70 -4.32
CA LYS A 653 30.02 4.64 -4.10
C LYS A 653 30.06 5.73 -5.17
N CYS A 654 29.84 5.37 -6.44
CA CYS A 654 29.79 6.33 -7.55
C CYS A 654 28.62 7.32 -7.37
N ALA A 655 27.41 6.82 -7.06
CA ALA A 655 26.24 7.65 -6.82
C ALA A 655 26.48 8.64 -5.66
N LYS A 656 27.10 8.17 -4.56
CA LYS A 656 27.46 9.03 -3.45
C LYS A 656 28.45 10.12 -3.87
N LEU A 657 29.49 9.75 -4.61
CA LEU A 657 30.49 10.71 -5.08
C LEU A 657 29.88 11.77 -6.00
N ILE A 658 28.98 11.39 -6.91
CA ILE A 658 28.27 12.31 -7.80
C ILE A 658 27.44 13.29 -6.98
N VAL A 659 26.68 12.81 -5.99
CA VAL A 659 25.85 13.65 -5.11
C VAL A 659 26.73 14.60 -4.30
N ASP A 660 27.82 14.12 -3.71
CA ASP A 660 28.71 14.92 -2.87
C ASP A 660 29.45 16.00 -3.70
N THR A 661 29.66 15.78 -5.01
CA THR A 661 30.41 16.70 -5.88
C THR A 661 29.52 17.70 -6.62
N TYR A 662 28.36 17.25 -7.10
CA TYR A 662 27.49 18.02 -8.02
C TYR A 662 26.07 18.23 -7.51
N GLY A 663 25.78 17.83 -6.28
CA GLY A 663 24.42 17.82 -5.74
C GLY A 663 23.75 19.20 -5.70
N ASP A 664 24.51 20.27 -5.54
CA ASP A 664 24.00 21.64 -5.45
C ASP A 664 23.77 22.26 -6.84
N ASP A 665 24.47 21.81 -7.88
CA ASP A 665 24.44 22.43 -9.22
C ASP A 665 23.24 21.99 -10.09
N ASN A 666 22.61 20.83 -9.80
CA ASN A 666 21.60 20.18 -10.64
C ASN A 666 20.22 20.03 -9.97
N ASP A 667 19.80 20.92 -9.09
CA ASP A 667 18.57 20.73 -8.29
C ASP A 667 18.45 19.31 -7.67
N GLY A 668 19.58 18.60 -7.61
CA GLY A 668 19.72 17.27 -7.04
C GLY A 668 19.12 16.13 -7.79
N VAL A 669 18.93 16.27 -9.06
CA VAL A 669 18.48 15.19 -9.92
C VAL A 669 19.69 14.49 -10.53
N ILE A 670 19.90 13.22 -10.15
CA ILE A 670 20.82 12.36 -10.88
C ILE A 670 20.05 11.78 -12.09
N SER A 671 20.62 11.90 -13.27
CA SER A 671 20.01 11.33 -14.48
C SER A 671 21.03 10.53 -15.27
N TRP A 672 20.54 9.49 -15.96
CA TRP A 672 21.35 8.69 -16.89
C TRP A 672 20.49 8.15 -18.02
N VAL A 673 21.11 7.88 -19.13
CA VAL A 673 20.46 7.28 -20.29
C VAL A 673 20.66 5.76 -20.25
N THR A 674 19.57 5.02 -20.30
CA THR A 674 19.61 3.56 -20.37
C THR A 674 19.94 3.07 -21.79
N PRO A 675 20.34 1.80 -21.99
CA PRO A 675 20.58 1.25 -23.34
C PRO A 675 19.38 1.32 -24.28
N SER A 676 18.16 1.38 -23.75
CA SER A 676 16.95 1.60 -24.54
C SER A 676 16.75 3.07 -24.97
N GLY A 677 17.60 3.99 -24.51
CA GLY A 677 17.44 5.43 -24.69
C GLY A 677 16.46 6.07 -23.74
N PHE A 678 15.97 5.35 -22.72
CA PHE A 678 15.13 5.94 -21.66
C PHE A 678 15.99 6.77 -20.73
N ILE A 679 15.53 7.97 -20.39
CA ILE A 679 16.18 8.81 -19.39
C ILE A 679 15.62 8.49 -18.03
N SER A 680 16.40 7.76 -17.26
CA SER A 680 16.09 7.49 -15.85
C SER A 680 16.49 8.67 -14.98
N THR A 681 15.66 9.03 -14.03
CA THR A 681 15.88 10.16 -13.13
C THR A 681 15.73 9.71 -11.68
N GLN A 682 16.62 10.18 -10.85
CA GLN A 682 16.61 9.96 -9.40
C GLN A 682 16.69 11.32 -8.71
N ALA A 683 15.64 11.68 -7.96
CA ALA A 683 15.56 12.91 -7.20
C ALA A 683 15.26 12.56 -5.74
N TYR A 684 16.30 12.42 -4.93
CA TYR A 684 16.17 12.16 -3.50
C TYR A 684 16.69 13.35 -2.72
N TYR A 685 15.84 13.84 -1.85
CA TYR A 685 16.17 14.96 -0.97
C TYR A 685 16.18 14.46 0.47
N GLN A 686 17.20 14.87 1.22
CA GLN A 686 17.18 14.71 2.66
C GLN A 686 16.39 15.88 3.23
N VAL A 687 15.22 15.62 3.78
CA VAL A 687 14.37 16.59 4.43
C VAL A 687 14.56 16.49 5.94
N ASN A 688 14.57 17.59 6.66
CA ASN A 688 14.52 17.55 8.11
C ASN A 688 13.16 16.96 8.54
N GLU A 689 13.21 15.82 9.19
CA GLU A 689 12.03 15.09 9.64
C GLU A 689 11.86 15.25 11.16
N HIS A 690 10.69 15.75 11.58
CA HIS A 690 10.26 15.72 12.97
C HIS A 690 9.39 14.49 13.21
N ARG A 691 9.80 13.62 14.14
CA ARG A 691 9.10 12.38 14.49
C ARG A 691 8.30 12.59 15.76
N ILE A 692 7.09 13.04 15.61
CA ILE A 692 6.18 13.36 16.72
C ILE A 692 5.43 12.11 17.16
N SER A 693 5.64 11.70 18.41
CA SER A 693 4.95 10.56 19.02
C SER A 693 3.69 11.04 19.75
N THR A 694 2.56 10.44 19.45
CA THR A 694 1.27 10.72 20.11
C THR A 694 0.53 9.44 20.46
N ARG A 695 -0.30 9.45 21.51
CA ARG A 695 -1.06 8.30 22.00
C ARG A 695 -2.55 8.39 21.64
N ILE A 696 -2.81 8.80 20.42
CA ILE A 696 -4.18 9.01 19.92
C ILE A 696 -5.01 7.73 20.07
N ASN A 697 -6.13 7.85 20.76
CA ASN A 697 -7.02 6.73 21.05
C ASN A 697 -6.34 5.57 21.82
N GLY A 698 -5.37 5.88 22.68
CA GLY A 698 -4.66 4.87 23.46
C GLY A 698 -3.74 3.98 22.62
N ILE A 699 -3.22 4.50 21.51
CA ILE A 699 -2.27 3.82 20.65
C ILE A 699 -1.15 4.79 20.34
N THR A 700 0.08 4.40 20.64
CA THR A 700 1.26 5.19 20.25
C THR A 700 1.37 5.22 18.73
N ARG A 701 1.40 6.43 18.18
CA ARG A 701 1.56 6.67 16.75
C ARG A 701 2.65 7.71 16.53
N ILE A 702 3.55 7.41 15.63
CA ILE A 702 4.57 8.35 15.19
C ILE A 702 4.08 9.01 13.92
N LYS A 703 3.99 10.34 13.93
CA LYS A 703 3.76 11.15 12.75
C LYS A 703 5.08 11.79 12.36
N VAL A 704 5.49 11.54 11.12
CA VAL A 704 6.66 12.22 10.53
C VAL A 704 6.15 13.45 9.80
N LEU A 705 6.69 14.60 10.15
CA LEU A 705 6.46 15.86 9.45
C LEU A 705 7.79 16.32 8.85
N SER A 706 7.76 16.66 7.57
CA SER A 706 8.89 17.29 6.90
C SER A 706 8.75 18.80 7.01
N GLU A 707 9.81 19.51 7.35
CA GLU A 707 9.80 20.97 7.31
C GLU A 707 9.65 21.47 5.87
N LYS A 708 9.09 22.69 5.72
CA LYS A 708 9.02 23.35 4.41
C LYS A 708 10.46 23.65 3.98
N ASP A 709 10.84 23.13 2.81
CA ASP A 709 12.19 23.33 2.28
C ASP A 709 12.48 24.83 2.10
N ASP A 710 13.39 25.37 2.88
CA ASP A 710 14.18 26.49 2.42
C ASP A 710 15.17 25.98 1.37
N ALA A 711 15.33 26.71 0.28
CA ALA A 711 16.19 26.31 -0.84
C ALA A 711 17.64 25.94 -0.42
N ASN A 712 18.06 26.40 0.76
CA ASN A 712 19.38 26.13 1.36
C ASN A 712 19.44 24.88 2.25
N SER A 713 18.32 24.17 2.50
CA SER A 713 18.29 22.97 3.35
C SER A 713 18.20 21.65 2.57
N ARG A 714 18.14 21.71 1.23
CA ARG A 714 18.09 20.54 0.36
C ARG A 714 19.45 19.88 0.28
N ARG A 715 19.71 18.96 1.19
CA ARG A 715 20.85 18.05 1.04
C ARG A 715 20.41 16.84 0.24
N HIS A 716 21.15 16.55 -0.84
CA HIS A 716 20.94 15.33 -1.59
C HIS A 716 21.33 14.14 -0.74
N ALA A 717 20.41 13.17 -0.62
CA ALA A 717 20.76 11.85 -0.17
C ALA A 717 21.15 11.04 -1.41
N SER A 718 22.33 10.45 -1.42
CA SER A 718 22.58 9.29 -2.26
C SER A 718 21.50 8.28 -1.87
N GLY A 719 20.50 8.11 -2.76
CA GLY A 719 19.36 7.27 -2.45
C GLY A 719 19.84 5.93 -1.94
N ARG A 720 19.47 5.58 -0.73
CA ARG A 720 19.66 4.21 -0.27
C ARG A 720 18.75 3.36 -1.16
N SER A 721 19.32 2.39 -1.81
CA SER A 721 18.59 1.40 -2.61
C SER A 721 17.40 0.75 -1.88
N GLU A 722 17.32 0.87 -0.56
CA GLU A 722 16.17 0.49 0.28
C GLU A 722 14.92 1.33 0.05
N GLU A 723 15.05 2.61 -0.30
CA GLU A 723 13.91 3.49 -0.57
C GLU A 723 13.23 3.13 -1.90
N HIS A 724 13.98 2.60 -2.86
CA HIS A 724 13.43 2.07 -4.10
C HIS A 724 12.50 0.87 -3.88
N THR A 725 12.78 0.04 -2.87
CA THR A 725 11.90 -1.09 -2.50
C THR A 725 10.66 -0.63 -1.73
N SER A 726 10.73 0.49 -0.99
CA SER A 726 9.56 1.07 -0.32
C SER A 726 8.64 1.77 -1.31
N GLU A 727 9.14 2.35 -2.39
CA GLU A 727 8.33 2.87 -3.49
C GLU A 727 7.66 1.75 -4.31
N LEU A 728 8.30 0.61 -4.50
CA LEU A 728 7.67 -0.60 -5.04
C LEU A 728 6.53 -1.11 -4.13
N GLN A 729 6.63 -0.90 -2.80
CA GLN A 729 5.54 -1.16 -1.86
C GLN A 729 4.49 -0.05 -1.85
N SER A 730 4.84 1.20 -2.15
CA SER A 730 3.89 2.31 -2.26
C SER A 730 3.02 2.20 -3.52
N LEU A 731 3.48 1.56 -4.57
CA LEU A 731 2.65 1.18 -5.72
C LEU A 731 1.54 0.18 -5.33
N ARG A 732 1.72 -0.61 -4.27
CA ARG A 732 0.63 -1.37 -3.63
C ARG A 732 -0.37 -0.46 -2.88
N HIS A 733 0.00 0.76 -2.52
CA HIS A 733 -0.87 1.74 -1.85
C HIS A 733 -1.55 2.72 -2.82
N ILE A 734 -1.11 2.82 -4.06
CA ILE A 734 -1.80 3.62 -5.10
C ILE A 734 -2.98 2.83 -5.73
N SER A 735 -3.09 1.54 -5.45
CA SER A 735 -4.24 0.72 -5.82
C SER A 735 -5.39 0.75 -4.77
N TYR A 736 -5.46 1.79 -3.95
CA TYR A 736 -6.58 2.03 -3.03
C TYR A 736 -7.16 3.41 -3.21
#